data_72490036c5fd6745c9cc71ce4687db1e
#
_entry.id   72490036c5fd6745c9cc71ce4687db1e
#
_cell.length_a   1.000
_cell.length_b   1.000
_cell.length_c   1.000
_cell.angle_alpha   90.00
_cell.angle_beta   90.00
_cell.angle_gamma   90.00
#
_symmetry.space_group_name_H-M   'P 1'
#
loop_
_entity.id
_entity.type
_entity.pdbx_description
1 polymer ?
#
loop_
_entity_poly.entity_id
_entity_poly.type
_entity_poly.pdbx_seq_one_letter_code
_entity_poly.pdbx_strand_id
1 'polypeptide(L)'
;MFSITLKLMKKSARMLIPAGIAILIGTAFIAATFLFGNAMNDALAAQNTAQLGGANYVISPDGGKDLTDKDQDYIYTRTVNDFQLDRIRATAGVKDARASYAGSVTVTRGNKHASSYVITTAAKRTLLPVTITQGDQPADSNEIALTKSVADQLGVKVGDRVTVNSQAAQYAGKTGDSAGNTGDAGDESAQNADGTSSHDGDSDAASGASASSDGVDIAVDSGMTVRVVGLTDDPNGAYAYYGGASVLSDNVITAMAGSNDFGNLPVYLVYLDIDDASDTAAASTVKQVSTLLPKHFSVQSRAALVEESVKSMSSGETSITTIFLLSFGILAMLVAALVIANTFQVLVAQRRRTLALLRTIGANKSQLYVSVLFEAGVLGLIASALGVGLGIGLMAALCQSGLMKATGMTMRLVLSGPVFTVPMAFGIIMTVIASLGSARSATAVTPLEALRPIELTDTRRAGVVRAVISMLLIVAGVALCAFSVWQMSENIAGRDSMADKQYPLVLLAAIIGCALIFLGLVLSATFWLPVLMRGVGALVALAGPSAKVAHANIQKNPRRVAATGAALLIGVTLVSTIATGAASAKQTMNEALTTRYSVDMIAAGTDMTGKQASEAAKVKGVQSSVYAPTRMMTMKDADGKSLSVLVVGVDGVDALRKVVRSDLSGVTIDGDSVLMPKYSAATGKDIPLDKSVTFTAGAAEAQADAANGPSGNDANGSAENSNGQSGGTQTLTLKPRKVDYRRIASNYAAVAFVDASHFTNGGIKADGHIMLMRIDAEGAGVALNDVFTNVQNVFSASAGVTVTGPVAERTQWETMINGMMALLVGLIAVAVLIALVGVANTLSLSVIERTRESATLRAIGMTRGQLRRSLAVEALLLSLVSGVVGVVLGTLFGWLGSYMVFSLYGDTVFPFEWATNGVVLGVAALAALLASVAPARRAVKTPPVEALAEA
;
A
#
# COMPACT_ATOMS: atom_id res chain seq x y z
N MET A 1 -37.44 37.32 -10.26
CA MET A 1 -37.45 35.85 -10.18
C MET A 1 -36.57 35.28 -9.05
N PHE A 2 -35.32 35.73 -8.92
CA PHE A 2 -34.42 35.16 -7.85
C PHE A 2 -34.98 35.27 -6.41
N SER A 3 -35.59 36.41 -6.06
CA SER A 3 -36.21 36.57 -4.72
C SER A 3 -37.38 35.59 -4.48
N ILE A 4 -38.18 35.33 -5.54
CA ILE A 4 -39.28 34.35 -5.48
C ILE A 4 -38.72 32.94 -5.31
N THR A 5 -37.65 32.60 -6.06
CA THR A 5 -36.99 31.30 -5.97
C THR A 5 -36.46 31.05 -4.55
N LEU A 6 -35.79 32.02 -3.93
CA LEU A 6 -35.29 31.91 -2.57
C LEU A 6 -36.41 31.73 -1.55
N LYS A 7 -37.54 32.45 -1.70
CA LYS A 7 -38.71 32.25 -0.83
C LYS A 7 -39.34 30.87 -1.01
N LEU A 8 -39.41 30.38 -2.25
CA LEU A 8 -39.88 29.02 -2.56
C LEU A 8 -38.95 27.92 -1.99
N MET A 9 -37.64 28.13 -2.09
CA MET A 9 -36.63 27.24 -1.45
C MET A 9 -36.86 27.15 0.06
N LYS A 10 -37.00 28.29 0.75
CA LYS A 10 -37.22 28.30 2.20
C LYS A 10 -38.50 27.55 2.59
N LYS A 11 -39.58 27.68 1.80
CA LYS A 11 -40.84 26.96 2.03
C LYS A 11 -40.72 25.45 1.80
N SER A 12 -39.85 25.03 0.88
CA SER A 12 -39.65 23.62 0.51
C SER A 12 -38.34 23.03 1.06
N ALA A 13 -37.64 23.72 1.98
CA ALA A 13 -36.35 23.29 2.50
C ALA A 13 -36.31 21.84 3.00
N ARG A 14 -37.40 21.40 3.68
CA ARG A 14 -37.49 20.01 4.16
C ARG A 14 -37.46 18.96 3.04
N MET A 15 -37.84 19.31 1.82
CA MET A 15 -37.85 18.38 0.68
C MET A 15 -36.49 18.34 -0.03
N LEU A 16 -35.69 19.40 0.13
CA LEU A 16 -34.35 19.49 -0.41
C LEU A 16 -33.29 18.80 0.47
N ILE A 17 -33.64 18.51 1.75
CA ILE A 17 -32.71 17.86 2.70
C ILE A 17 -32.10 16.56 2.15
N PRO A 18 -32.86 15.60 1.58
CA PRO A 18 -32.26 14.36 1.06
C PRO A 18 -31.24 14.59 -0.05
N ALA A 19 -31.52 15.52 -0.98
CA ALA A 19 -30.58 15.90 -2.02
C ALA A 19 -29.35 16.62 -1.43
N GLY A 20 -29.57 17.54 -0.48
CA GLY A 20 -28.49 18.23 0.24
C GLY A 20 -27.58 17.26 0.99
N ILE A 21 -28.14 16.26 1.67
CA ILE A 21 -27.35 15.22 2.37
C ILE A 21 -26.54 14.39 1.34
N ALA A 22 -27.13 14.01 0.21
CA ALA A 22 -26.43 13.24 -0.81
C ALA A 22 -25.23 14.02 -1.40
N ILE A 23 -25.42 15.33 -1.67
CA ILE A 23 -24.35 16.22 -2.15
C ILE A 23 -23.27 16.37 -1.07
N LEU A 24 -23.68 16.63 0.18
CA LEU A 24 -22.77 16.80 1.31
C LEU A 24 -21.89 15.56 1.50
N ILE A 25 -22.49 14.36 1.52
CA ILE A 25 -21.74 13.12 1.67
C ILE A 25 -20.80 12.89 0.47
N GLY A 26 -21.27 13.08 -0.76
CA GLY A 26 -20.46 12.91 -1.97
C GLY A 26 -19.26 13.86 -2.03
N THR A 27 -19.48 15.13 -1.67
CA THR A 27 -18.39 16.14 -1.65
C THR A 27 -17.46 15.98 -0.45
N ALA A 28 -17.96 15.53 0.71
CA ALA A 28 -17.15 15.14 1.85
C ALA A 28 -16.20 13.97 1.49
N PHE A 29 -16.72 13.01 0.74
CA PHE A 29 -15.94 11.87 0.27
C PHE A 29 -14.80 12.33 -0.65
N ILE A 30 -15.08 13.16 -1.66
CA ILE A 30 -14.04 13.67 -2.57
C ILE A 30 -13.01 14.49 -1.79
N ALA A 31 -13.44 15.37 -0.88
CA ALA A 31 -12.53 16.15 -0.05
C ALA A 31 -11.65 15.25 0.83
N ALA A 32 -12.23 14.24 1.47
CA ALA A 32 -11.48 13.26 2.27
C ALA A 32 -10.48 12.46 1.43
N THR A 33 -10.85 12.12 0.18
CA THR A 33 -9.94 11.45 -0.78
C THR A 33 -8.72 12.30 -1.11
N PHE A 34 -8.91 13.59 -1.42
CA PHE A 34 -7.79 14.50 -1.67
C PHE A 34 -6.93 14.72 -0.42
N LEU A 35 -7.57 14.88 0.75
CA LEU A 35 -6.86 15.02 2.02
C LEU A 35 -6.05 13.78 2.36
N PHE A 36 -6.60 12.60 2.12
CA PHE A 36 -5.88 11.34 2.33
C PHE A 36 -4.70 11.20 1.35
N GLY A 37 -4.92 11.50 0.06
CA GLY A 37 -3.84 11.51 -0.93
C GLY A 37 -2.72 12.47 -0.55
N ASN A 38 -3.06 13.68 -0.11
CA ASN A 38 -2.07 14.64 0.37
C ASN A 38 -1.33 14.15 1.61
N ALA A 39 -2.05 13.60 2.60
CA ALA A 39 -1.45 13.07 3.83
C ALA A 39 -0.57 11.84 3.56
N MET A 40 -0.96 10.99 2.62
CA MET A 40 -0.16 9.83 2.20
C MET A 40 1.11 10.27 1.49
N ASN A 41 1.00 11.21 0.54
CA ASN A 41 2.17 11.77 -0.15
C ASN A 41 3.10 12.50 0.84
N ASP A 42 2.55 13.24 1.81
CA ASP A 42 3.33 13.89 2.87
C ASP A 42 4.04 12.85 3.76
N ALA A 43 3.34 11.78 4.16
CA ALA A 43 3.91 10.71 4.96
C ALA A 43 5.03 9.96 4.22
N LEU A 44 4.83 9.62 2.94
CA LEU A 44 5.84 8.99 2.09
C LEU A 44 7.03 9.92 1.85
N ALA A 45 6.76 11.20 1.57
CA ALA A 45 7.81 12.22 1.44
C ALA A 45 8.60 12.39 2.74
N ALA A 46 7.90 12.42 3.89
CA ALA A 46 8.51 12.49 5.20
C ALA A 46 9.37 11.26 5.49
N GLN A 47 8.92 10.07 5.13
CA GLN A 47 9.67 8.81 5.29
C GLN A 47 10.92 8.81 4.40
N ASN A 48 10.79 9.12 3.11
CA ASN A 48 11.91 9.13 2.16
C ASN A 48 12.95 10.23 2.48
N THR A 49 12.52 11.33 3.10
CA THR A 49 13.42 12.42 3.52
C THR A 49 13.69 12.43 5.03
N ALA A 50 13.24 11.41 5.77
CA ALA A 50 13.41 11.34 7.22
C ALA A 50 14.87 11.38 7.63
N GLN A 51 15.76 10.73 6.84
CA GLN A 51 17.20 10.72 7.07
C GLN A 51 17.86 12.10 6.97
N LEU A 52 17.23 13.07 6.30
CA LEU A 52 17.72 14.45 6.24
C LEU A 52 17.59 15.20 7.58
N GLY A 53 16.82 14.68 8.53
CA GLY A 53 16.58 15.39 9.80
C GLY A 53 16.02 16.78 9.56
N GLY A 54 16.63 17.81 10.13
CA GLY A 54 16.28 19.23 9.93
C GLY A 54 16.94 19.88 8.71
N ALA A 55 17.77 19.16 7.95
CA ALA A 55 18.43 19.73 6.78
C ALA A 55 17.43 20.03 5.64
N ASN A 56 17.58 21.16 4.99
CA ASN A 56 16.74 21.56 3.85
C ASN A 56 17.42 21.29 2.49
N TYR A 57 18.73 21.02 2.51
CA TYR A 57 19.52 20.59 1.34
C TYR A 57 20.40 19.40 1.68
N VAL A 58 20.81 18.66 0.66
CA VAL A 58 21.77 17.56 0.77
C VAL A 58 22.74 17.61 -0.41
N ILE A 59 24.00 17.28 -0.15
CA ILE A 59 24.97 16.97 -1.18
C ILE A 59 24.94 15.46 -1.38
N SER A 60 24.65 15.03 -2.58
CA SER A 60 24.54 13.62 -2.98
C SER A 60 25.24 13.38 -4.31
N PRO A 61 25.59 12.14 -4.65
CA PRO A 61 26.05 11.78 -5.97
C PRO A 61 25.06 12.16 -7.07
N ASP A 62 25.55 12.58 -8.22
CA ASP A 62 24.71 12.81 -9.40
C ASP A 62 24.17 11.47 -9.91
N GLY A 63 22.85 11.31 -9.92
CA GLY A 63 22.15 10.10 -10.40
C GLY A 63 22.17 9.95 -11.93
N GLY A 64 23.27 10.25 -12.62
CA GLY A 64 23.38 10.16 -14.08
C GLY A 64 23.39 8.72 -14.57
N LYS A 65 22.61 8.42 -15.62
CA LYS A 65 22.58 7.10 -16.28
C LYS A 65 23.87 6.71 -17.02
N ASP A 66 24.85 7.63 -17.08
CA ASP A 66 26.09 7.49 -17.87
C ASP A 66 27.35 7.41 -16.98
N LEU A 67 27.21 7.03 -15.70
CA LEU A 67 28.34 6.82 -14.79
C LEU A 67 29.06 5.52 -15.18
N THR A 68 30.36 5.61 -15.44
CA THR A 68 31.20 4.42 -15.65
C THR A 68 31.56 3.79 -14.31
N ASP A 69 32.01 2.52 -14.30
CA ASP A 69 32.44 1.83 -13.06
C ASP A 69 33.52 2.63 -12.32
N LYS A 70 34.43 3.29 -13.09
CA LYS A 70 35.44 4.19 -12.51
C LYS A 70 34.86 5.44 -11.84
N ASP A 71 33.75 5.97 -12.35
CA ASP A 71 33.04 7.09 -11.71
C ASP A 71 32.35 6.65 -10.43
N GLN A 72 31.81 5.42 -10.42
CA GLN A 72 31.22 4.83 -9.21
C GLN A 72 32.29 4.59 -8.14
N ASP A 73 33.41 3.95 -8.49
CA ASP A 73 34.56 3.80 -7.58
C ASP A 73 35.05 5.14 -7.04
N TYR A 74 35.14 6.17 -7.91
CA TYR A 74 35.48 7.51 -7.48
C TYR A 74 34.50 8.07 -6.45
N ILE A 75 33.19 7.89 -6.64
CA ILE A 75 32.15 8.36 -5.72
C ILE A 75 32.28 7.64 -4.37
N TYR A 76 32.42 6.32 -4.38
CA TYR A 76 32.44 5.53 -3.14
C TYR A 76 33.74 5.67 -2.32
N THR A 77 34.82 6.17 -2.93
CA THR A 77 36.10 6.41 -2.24
C THR A 77 36.23 7.83 -1.69
N ARG A 78 35.23 8.69 -1.82
CA ARG A 78 35.29 10.06 -1.28
C ARG A 78 35.21 10.05 0.24
N THR A 79 36.06 10.87 0.86
CA THR A 79 36.16 11.04 2.31
C THR A 79 35.56 12.37 2.75
N VAL A 80 35.31 12.53 4.05
CA VAL A 80 34.78 13.78 4.62
C VAL A 80 35.66 14.97 4.25
N ASN A 81 37.00 14.79 4.19
CA ASN A 81 37.97 15.84 3.80
C ASN A 81 37.77 16.33 2.36
N ASP A 82 37.32 15.47 1.45
CA ASP A 82 37.09 15.84 0.04
C ASP A 82 35.97 16.87 -0.12
N PHE A 83 35.00 16.89 0.85
CA PHE A 83 33.89 17.85 0.84
C PHE A 83 34.21 19.20 1.48
N GLN A 84 35.39 19.37 2.06
CA GLN A 84 35.84 20.64 2.64
C GLN A 84 34.77 21.28 3.59
N LEU A 85 34.24 20.50 4.51
CA LEU A 85 33.07 20.89 5.35
C LEU A 85 33.25 22.25 6.04
N ASP A 86 34.44 22.59 6.51
CA ASP A 86 34.71 23.86 7.17
C ASP A 86 34.53 25.05 6.23
N ARG A 87 34.92 24.88 4.94
CA ARG A 87 34.69 25.92 3.92
C ARG A 87 33.24 26.03 3.54
N ILE A 88 32.51 24.90 3.50
CA ILE A 88 31.05 24.88 3.29
C ILE A 88 30.38 25.61 4.43
N ARG A 89 30.72 25.31 5.69
CA ARG A 89 30.15 26.01 6.88
C ARG A 89 30.47 27.52 6.90
N ALA A 90 31.62 27.90 6.37
CA ALA A 90 32.04 29.32 6.27
C ALA A 90 31.36 30.06 5.10
N THR A 91 30.62 29.36 4.22
CA THR A 91 29.93 29.99 3.09
C THR A 91 28.73 30.81 3.58
N ALA A 92 28.63 32.04 3.11
CA ALA A 92 27.51 32.91 3.50
C ALA A 92 26.16 32.28 3.14
N GLY A 93 25.26 32.20 4.11
CA GLY A 93 23.94 31.57 3.97
C GLY A 93 23.90 30.10 4.39
N VAL A 94 25.02 29.43 4.68
CA VAL A 94 25.04 28.11 5.31
C VAL A 94 24.98 28.28 6.81
N LYS A 95 23.95 27.69 7.42
CA LYS A 95 23.77 27.74 8.90
C LYS A 95 24.51 26.59 9.57
N ASP A 96 24.55 25.41 8.92
CA ASP A 96 25.26 24.22 9.39
C ASP A 96 25.44 23.20 8.27
N ALA A 97 26.44 22.32 8.43
CA ALA A 97 26.70 21.19 7.53
C ALA A 97 27.13 19.96 8.33
N ARG A 98 26.61 18.79 8.00
CA ARG A 98 26.92 17.52 8.66
C ARG A 98 27.25 16.44 7.64
N ALA A 99 28.41 15.82 7.74
CA ALA A 99 28.68 14.57 7.03
C ALA A 99 27.88 13.43 7.67
N SER A 100 27.30 12.56 6.89
CA SER A 100 26.55 11.40 7.36
C SER A 100 27.42 10.15 7.25
N TYR A 101 27.78 9.61 8.39
CA TYR A 101 28.32 8.27 8.51
C TYR A 101 27.39 7.44 9.37
N ALA A 102 27.13 6.20 8.97
CA ALA A 102 26.24 5.30 9.68
C ALA A 102 26.75 3.86 9.60
N GLY A 103 26.44 3.07 10.59
CA GLY A 103 26.88 1.67 10.68
C GLY A 103 26.14 0.91 11.76
N SER A 104 26.39 -0.39 11.84
CA SER A 104 25.82 -1.27 12.88
C SER A 104 26.85 -1.57 13.93
N VAL A 105 26.42 -1.51 15.20
CA VAL A 105 27.26 -1.80 16.37
C VAL A 105 26.57 -2.78 17.29
N THR A 106 27.38 -3.50 18.08
CA THR A 106 26.89 -4.28 19.21
C THR A 106 27.12 -3.50 20.49
N VAL A 107 26.04 -3.23 21.20
CA VAL A 107 26.08 -2.58 22.52
C VAL A 107 25.94 -3.65 23.61
N THR A 108 26.86 -3.66 24.55
CA THR A 108 26.96 -4.70 25.61
C THR A 108 26.88 -4.08 27.01
N ARG A 109 26.13 -4.73 27.91
CA ARG A 109 26.12 -4.44 29.34
C ARG A 109 26.13 -5.73 30.15
N GLY A 110 27.26 -6.09 30.76
CA GLY A 110 27.43 -7.39 31.42
C GLY A 110 27.24 -8.54 30.44
N ASN A 111 26.27 -9.41 30.68
CA ASN A 111 25.97 -10.55 29.82
C ASN A 111 24.87 -10.27 28.80
N LYS A 112 24.38 -9.02 28.69
CA LYS A 112 23.34 -8.61 27.70
C LYS A 112 24.00 -7.91 26.54
N HIS A 113 23.51 -8.24 25.32
CA HIS A 113 23.94 -7.64 24.07
C HIS A 113 22.73 -7.16 23.30
N ALA A 114 22.88 -6.09 22.56
CA ALA A 114 21.88 -5.59 21.62
C ALA A 114 22.56 -5.01 20.40
N SER A 115 22.07 -5.33 19.22
CA SER A 115 22.48 -4.66 17.98
C SER A 115 21.81 -3.27 17.90
N SER A 116 22.57 -2.27 17.50
CA SER A 116 22.06 -0.91 17.29
C SER A 116 22.65 -0.32 16.01
N TYR A 117 21.80 0.25 15.19
CA TYR A 117 22.26 1.10 14.11
C TYR A 117 22.69 2.44 14.70
N VAL A 118 23.85 2.94 14.29
CA VAL A 118 24.43 4.17 14.82
C VAL A 118 24.66 5.19 13.71
N ILE A 119 24.51 6.45 14.06
CA ILE A 119 24.75 7.60 13.20
C ILE A 119 25.65 8.60 13.91
N THR A 120 26.34 9.45 13.17
CA THR A 120 27.16 10.53 13.68
C THR A 120 26.36 11.59 14.42
N THR A 121 26.96 12.25 15.39
CA THR A 121 26.40 13.44 16.05
C THR A 121 26.28 14.61 15.07
N ALA A 122 25.62 15.70 15.46
CA ALA A 122 25.48 16.91 14.67
C ALA A 122 25.82 18.15 15.52
N ALA A 123 26.39 19.18 14.91
CA ALA A 123 26.66 20.43 15.62
C ALA A 123 25.38 21.03 16.19
N LYS A 124 24.28 20.98 15.43
CA LYS A 124 22.95 21.35 15.91
C LYS A 124 22.06 20.12 16.01
N ARG A 125 21.46 19.91 17.19
CA ARG A 125 20.50 18.82 17.44
C ARG A 125 19.35 18.76 16.42
N THR A 126 18.99 19.89 15.81
CA THR A 126 17.93 19.97 14.79
C THR A 126 18.28 19.25 13.49
N LEU A 127 19.56 19.07 13.21
CA LEU A 127 20.01 18.32 12.00
C LEU A 127 19.95 16.81 12.19
N LEU A 128 19.79 16.31 13.41
CA LEU A 128 19.67 14.86 13.62
C LEU A 128 18.39 14.32 12.98
N PRO A 129 18.45 13.19 12.27
CA PRO A 129 17.27 12.52 11.73
C PRO A 129 16.43 11.81 12.80
N VAL A 130 16.96 11.61 13.98
CA VAL A 130 16.28 11.05 15.15
C VAL A 130 16.04 12.11 16.22
N THR A 131 15.02 11.90 17.04
CA THR A 131 14.67 12.82 18.12
C THR A 131 15.23 12.31 19.45
N ILE A 132 15.94 13.13 20.19
CA ILE A 132 16.39 12.80 21.53
C ILE A 132 15.27 13.11 22.52
N THR A 133 14.74 12.07 23.16
CA THR A 133 13.58 12.16 24.05
C THR A 133 13.97 12.36 25.51
N GLN A 134 15.16 11.89 25.91
CA GLN A 134 15.72 12.08 27.25
C GLN A 134 17.22 12.38 27.14
N GLY A 135 17.74 13.24 28.01
CA GLY A 135 19.15 13.61 27.99
C GLY A 135 19.53 14.51 26.82
N ASP A 136 20.76 14.34 26.31
CA ASP A 136 21.31 15.13 25.21
C ASP A 136 22.01 14.24 24.15
N GLN A 137 22.41 14.86 23.04
CA GLN A 137 23.26 14.19 22.06
C GLN A 137 24.69 14.07 22.57
N PRO A 138 25.50 13.10 22.14
CA PRO A 138 26.92 13.01 22.48
C PRO A 138 27.67 14.30 22.15
N ALA A 139 28.39 14.81 23.14
CA ALA A 139 29.24 16.00 23.01
C ALA A 139 30.73 15.65 23.20
N ASP A 140 31.01 14.68 24.10
CA ASP A 140 32.35 14.22 24.41
C ASP A 140 32.75 12.95 23.64
N SER A 141 34.03 12.62 23.67
CA SER A 141 34.63 11.56 22.86
C SER A 141 34.10 10.13 23.13
N ASN A 142 33.53 9.88 24.32
CA ASN A 142 33.09 8.54 24.75
C ASN A 142 31.64 8.53 25.18
N GLU A 143 30.75 9.01 24.35
CA GLU A 143 29.32 9.16 24.64
C GLU A 143 28.44 8.55 23.56
N ILE A 144 27.27 8.04 23.97
CA ILE A 144 26.24 7.50 23.10
C ILE A 144 24.84 7.95 23.58
N ALA A 145 23.96 8.26 22.63
CA ALA A 145 22.54 8.34 22.88
C ALA A 145 21.88 7.10 22.23
N LEU A 146 21.34 6.19 23.05
CA LEU A 146 20.79 4.90 22.63
C LEU A 146 19.35 5.02 22.16
N THR A 147 18.92 4.15 21.24
CA THR A 147 17.50 3.98 20.99
C THR A 147 16.80 3.49 22.26
N LYS A 148 15.57 3.94 22.48
CA LYS A 148 14.79 3.50 23.64
C LYS A 148 14.65 1.98 23.68
N SER A 149 14.45 1.33 22.53
CA SER A 149 14.33 -0.13 22.43
C SER A 149 15.59 -0.85 22.92
N VAL A 150 16.78 -0.40 22.49
CA VAL A 150 18.07 -0.95 22.93
C VAL A 150 18.31 -0.68 24.41
N ALA A 151 17.98 0.51 24.91
CA ALA A 151 18.12 0.84 26.31
C ALA A 151 17.22 -0.03 27.21
N ASP A 152 15.97 -0.26 26.82
CA ASP A 152 15.03 -1.12 27.54
C ASP A 152 15.50 -2.59 27.53
N GLN A 153 16.01 -3.09 26.41
CA GLN A 153 16.53 -4.44 26.26
C GLN A 153 17.74 -4.71 27.14
N LEU A 154 18.69 -3.78 27.19
CA LEU A 154 19.87 -3.86 28.03
C LEU A 154 19.58 -3.50 29.49
N GLY A 155 18.46 -2.86 29.79
CA GLY A 155 18.11 -2.33 31.10
C GLY A 155 18.99 -1.17 31.53
N VAL A 156 19.40 -0.30 30.56
CA VAL A 156 20.26 0.87 30.79
C VAL A 156 19.45 2.16 30.84
N LYS A 157 20.00 3.14 31.54
CA LYS A 157 19.42 4.49 31.69
C LYS A 157 20.48 5.53 31.35
N VAL A 158 20.04 6.75 31.11
CA VAL A 158 20.96 7.90 30.97
C VAL A 158 21.86 7.98 32.20
N GLY A 159 23.17 8.08 31.98
CA GLY A 159 24.24 8.05 32.98
C GLY A 159 24.99 6.70 33.12
N ASP A 160 24.41 5.59 32.67
CA ASP A 160 25.04 4.27 32.69
C ASP A 160 26.19 4.17 31.68
N ARG A 161 27.04 3.17 31.84
CA ARG A 161 28.11 2.85 30.90
C ARG A 161 27.81 1.55 30.18
N VAL A 162 28.11 1.52 28.88
CA VAL A 162 27.98 0.34 28.02
C VAL A 162 29.25 0.17 27.20
N THR A 163 29.49 -1.04 26.71
CA THR A 163 30.59 -1.31 25.79
C THR A 163 30.03 -1.39 24.36
N VAL A 164 30.66 -0.73 23.44
CA VAL A 164 30.26 -0.71 22.02
C VAL A 164 31.35 -1.37 21.19
N ASN A 165 30.96 -2.36 20.41
CA ASN A 165 31.83 -3.09 19.48
C ASN A 165 31.35 -2.89 18.04
N SER A 166 32.26 -2.71 17.10
CA SER A 166 31.92 -2.67 15.68
C SER A 166 31.46 -4.05 15.21
N GLN A 167 30.34 -4.14 14.50
CA GLN A 167 29.96 -5.39 13.85
C GLN A 167 30.92 -5.78 12.72
N ALA A 168 31.49 -4.81 12.02
CA ALA A 168 32.48 -5.06 11.00
C ALA A 168 33.75 -5.73 11.58
N ALA A 169 34.19 -5.30 12.75
CA ALA A 169 35.32 -5.93 13.44
C ALA A 169 35.01 -7.36 13.92
N GLN A 170 33.79 -7.67 14.31
CA GLN A 170 33.36 -9.04 14.65
C GLN A 170 33.32 -9.97 13.44
N TYR A 171 33.03 -9.46 12.25
CA TYR A 171 33.09 -10.21 11.00
C TYR A 171 34.51 -10.29 10.44
N ALA A 172 35.32 -9.25 10.55
CA ALA A 172 36.72 -9.21 10.11
C ALA A 172 37.64 -10.03 11.02
N GLY A 173 37.36 -10.13 12.32
CA GLY A 173 38.14 -10.93 13.29
C GLY A 173 37.91 -12.45 13.20
N LYS A 174 36.87 -12.91 12.53
CA LYS A 174 36.51 -14.32 12.29
C LYS A 174 36.33 -14.72 10.83
N THR A 175 36.22 -13.77 9.96
CA THR A 175 36.15 -13.98 8.51
C THR A 175 36.92 -12.85 7.83
N GLY A 176 38.20 -13.04 7.61
CA GLY A 176 38.82 -12.38 6.48
C GLY A 176 37.98 -12.78 5.29
N ASP A 177 37.40 -11.80 4.59
CA ASP A 177 36.77 -11.91 3.30
C ASP A 177 35.24 -12.04 3.23
N SER A 178 34.64 -10.94 2.94
CA SER A 178 33.50 -10.83 2.04
C SER A 178 33.15 -9.36 1.82
N ALA A 179 33.87 -8.71 0.98
CA ALA A 179 33.38 -7.51 0.32
C ALA A 179 33.89 -7.55 -1.14
N GLY A 180 32.95 -7.51 -2.04
CA GLY A 180 33.32 -7.22 -3.42
C GLY A 180 32.81 -8.25 -4.42
N ASN A 181 31.77 -8.02 -5.04
CA ASN A 181 31.76 -7.75 -6.48
C ASN A 181 30.32 -7.61 -7.00
N THR A 182 29.89 -6.40 -7.17
CA THR A 182 28.90 -6.07 -8.16
C THR A 182 29.64 -5.40 -9.31
N GLY A 183 30.10 -6.19 -10.23
CA GLY A 183 30.68 -5.69 -11.45
C GLY A 183 30.27 -6.56 -12.60
N ASP A 184 29.75 -5.90 -13.60
CA ASP A 184 29.66 -6.28 -14.98
C ASP A 184 28.36 -6.93 -15.48
N ALA A 185 27.56 -6.10 -16.11
CA ALA A 185 26.69 -6.47 -17.21
C ALA A 185 27.06 -5.58 -18.40
N GLY A 186 28.10 -5.97 -19.10
CA GLY A 186 28.40 -5.49 -20.46
C GLY A 186 27.36 -6.01 -21.43
N ASP A 187 26.88 -5.08 -22.22
CA ASP A 187 26.05 -5.18 -23.39
C ASP A 187 26.57 -6.20 -24.39
N GLU A 188 25.74 -7.19 -24.77
CA GLU A 188 25.66 -7.65 -26.15
C GLU A 188 24.37 -8.48 -26.38
N SER A 189 23.70 -8.03 -27.42
CA SER A 189 22.55 -8.61 -28.10
C SER A 189 22.62 -10.10 -28.37
N ALA A 190 21.54 -10.85 -28.09
CA ALA A 190 20.80 -11.70 -29.03
C ALA A 190 19.83 -12.67 -28.35
N GLN A 191 18.59 -12.49 -28.69
CA GLN A 191 17.56 -13.48 -28.99
C GLN A 191 17.38 -14.74 -28.12
N ASN A 192 16.15 -14.78 -27.59
CA ASN A 192 15.25 -15.92 -27.37
C ASN A 192 15.31 -16.70 -26.07
N ALA A 193 14.13 -16.69 -25.54
CA ALA A 193 13.38 -17.73 -24.85
C ALA A 193 13.29 -17.69 -23.32
N ASP A 194 12.08 -17.36 -22.93
CA ASP A 194 11.33 -17.94 -21.82
C ASP A 194 11.99 -17.93 -20.42
N GLY A 195 11.51 -17.06 -19.59
CA GLY A 195 11.80 -17.03 -18.16
C GLY A 195 11.34 -15.73 -17.54
N THR A 196 10.28 -15.86 -16.78
CA THR A 196 9.74 -14.82 -15.91
C THR A 196 10.82 -13.97 -15.23
N SER A 197 11.06 -12.78 -15.72
CA SER A 197 11.77 -11.75 -14.97
C SER A 197 10.76 -11.08 -14.04
N SER A 198 10.78 -11.48 -12.79
CA SER A 198 10.27 -10.63 -11.73
C SER A 198 11.14 -9.37 -11.73
N HIS A 199 10.60 -8.29 -12.21
CA HIS A 199 11.16 -6.99 -11.93
C HIS A 199 10.99 -6.77 -10.44
N ASP A 200 12.08 -6.94 -9.69
CA ASP A 200 12.21 -6.35 -8.38
C ASP A 200 12.10 -4.83 -8.61
N GLY A 201 10.95 -4.30 -8.30
CA GLY A 201 10.84 -2.90 -8.00
C GLY A 201 11.61 -2.72 -6.69
N ASP A 202 12.92 -2.66 -6.81
CA ASP A 202 13.75 -2.15 -5.75
C ASP A 202 13.34 -0.70 -5.53
N SER A 203 12.53 -0.51 -4.50
CA SER A 203 12.56 0.70 -3.74
C SER A 203 13.88 0.71 -2.95
N ASP A 204 14.99 0.70 -3.65
CA ASP A 204 16.28 1.09 -3.12
C ASP A 204 16.32 2.61 -2.96
N ALA A 205 15.53 3.07 -2.02
CA ALA A 205 15.86 4.29 -1.34
C ALA A 205 16.85 3.91 -0.23
N ALA A 206 18.11 4.20 -0.47
CA ALA A 206 19.19 4.21 0.49
C ALA A 206 19.41 2.88 1.25
N SER A 207 19.84 1.84 0.56
CA SER A 207 20.76 0.89 1.18
C SER A 207 22.02 1.68 1.55
N GLY A 208 22.23 1.88 2.84
CA GLY A 208 23.49 2.42 3.34
C GLY A 208 24.63 1.59 2.74
N ALA A 209 25.46 2.22 1.94
CA ALA A 209 26.64 1.59 1.41
C ALA A 209 27.46 1.04 2.57
N SER A 210 27.62 -0.25 2.61
CA SER A 210 28.73 -0.85 3.33
C SER A 210 29.99 -0.47 2.61
N ALA A 211 30.76 0.45 3.20
CA ALA A 211 32.07 0.78 2.72
C ALA A 211 32.90 -0.50 2.64
N SER A 212 33.34 -0.86 1.46
CA SER A 212 34.43 -1.81 1.29
C SER A 212 35.68 -1.22 1.93
N SER A 213 36.08 -1.73 3.08
CA SER A 213 37.39 -1.42 3.67
C SER A 213 38.41 -2.35 3.04
N ASP A 214 39.16 -1.83 2.08
CA ASP A 214 40.44 -2.42 1.71
C ASP A 214 41.35 -2.55 2.96
N GLY A 215 41.91 -3.69 3.13
CA GLY A 215 42.63 -4.21 4.25
C GLY A 215 43.52 -3.23 5.03
N VAL A 216 43.17 -3.03 6.26
CA VAL A 216 44.10 -2.76 7.35
C VAL A 216 43.76 -3.73 8.47
N ASP A 217 44.62 -4.73 8.66
CA ASP A 217 44.64 -5.60 9.83
C ASP A 217 44.74 -4.73 11.09
N ILE A 218 43.64 -4.42 11.73
CA ILE A 218 43.62 -3.88 13.08
C ILE A 218 42.90 -4.88 13.95
N ALA A 219 43.67 -5.62 14.76
CA ALA A 219 43.18 -6.41 15.85
C ALA A 219 42.46 -5.47 16.87
N VAL A 220 41.15 -5.32 16.78
CA VAL A 220 40.33 -4.61 17.77
C VAL A 220 39.49 -5.65 18.52
N ASP A 221 40.10 -6.31 19.46
CA ASP A 221 39.41 -7.21 20.43
C ASP A 221 39.04 -6.49 21.73
N SER A 222 39.03 -5.16 21.75
CA SER A 222 38.63 -4.35 22.90
C SER A 222 37.50 -3.39 22.54
N GLY A 223 36.26 -3.76 22.90
CA GLY A 223 35.11 -2.85 22.81
C GLY A 223 35.37 -1.55 23.58
N MET A 224 34.88 -0.45 23.02
CA MET A 224 35.01 0.89 23.64
C MET A 224 33.90 1.08 24.68
N THR A 225 34.31 1.47 25.91
CA THR A 225 33.34 1.83 26.95
C THR A 225 32.87 3.27 26.76
N VAL A 226 31.58 3.46 26.57
CA VAL A 226 30.94 4.76 26.37
C VAL A 226 29.88 5.02 27.44
N ARG A 227 29.60 6.30 27.70
CA ARG A 227 28.54 6.75 28.62
C ARG A 227 27.24 6.99 27.84
N VAL A 228 26.13 6.49 28.35
CA VAL A 228 24.80 6.78 27.80
C VAL A 228 24.39 8.19 28.26
N VAL A 229 24.31 9.15 27.33
CA VAL A 229 23.97 10.55 27.62
C VAL A 229 22.55 10.91 27.21
N GLY A 230 21.92 10.10 26.38
CA GLY A 230 20.55 10.33 25.92
C GLY A 230 19.85 9.08 25.44
N LEU A 231 18.53 9.22 25.22
CA LEU A 231 17.70 8.22 24.55
C LEU A 231 17.10 8.81 23.30
N THR A 232 17.18 8.07 22.20
CA THR A 232 16.65 8.46 20.88
C THR A 232 15.33 7.76 20.58
N ASP A 233 14.49 8.42 19.77
CA ASP A 233 13.28 7.89 19.15
C ASP A 233 13.27 8.29 17.68
N ASP A 234 12.67 7.47 16.85
CA ASP A 234 12.56 7.68 15.39
C ASP A 234 11.10 7.86 14.96
N PRO A 235 10.49 9.01 15.27
CA PRO A 235 9.07 9.24 14.99
C PRO A 235 8.72 9.36 13.50
N ASN A 236 9.72 9.60 12.66
CA ASN A 236 9.55 9.76 11.21
C ASN A 236 9.97 8.48 10.43
N GLY A 237 10.47 7.46 11.14
CA GLY A 237 10.84 6.19 10.52
C GLY A 237 12.12 6.25 9.66
N ALA A 238 13.03 7.21 9.92
CA ALA A 238 14.29 7.35 9.16
C ALA A 238 15.13 6.05 9.15
N TYR A 239 15.07 5.30 10.24
CA TYR A 239 15.78 4.05 10.46
C TYR A 239 14.86 2.95 11.00
N ALA A 240 13.58 2.99 10.61
CA ALA A 240 12.57 2.03 11.11
C ALA A 240 12.95 0.58 10.82
N TYR A 241 13.60 0.32 9.68
CA TYR A 241 14.11 -1.01 9.31
C TYR A 241 15.13 -1.57 10.33
N TYR A 242 15.89 -0.69 10.96
CA TYR A 242 16.91 -1.04 11.97
C TYR A 242 16.40 -0.92 13.41
N GLY A 243 15.12 -0.66 13.62
CA GLY A 243 14.53 -0.42 14.95
C GLY A 243 14.87 0.95 15.54
N GLY A 244 15.22 1.93 14.68
CA GLY A 244 15.70 3.26 15.03
C GLY A 244 17.23 3.38 14.92
N ALA A 245 17.78 4.56 15.22
CA ALA A 245 19.22 4.76 15.26
C ALA A 245 19.67 5.43 16.56
N SER A 246 20.76 4.94 17.11
CA SER A 246 21.52 5.56 18.21
C SER A 246 22.47 6.61 17.63
N VAL A 247 22.75 7.65 18.42
CA VAL A 247 23.74 8.68 18.04
C VAL A 247 25.02 8.42 18.78
N LEU A 248 26.11 8.34 18.08
CA LEU A 248 27.45 8.02 18.64
C LEU A 248 28.40 9.20 18.35
N SER A 249 29.31 9.47 19.29
CA SER A 249 30.31 10.54 19.11
C SER A 249 31.25 10.22 17.94
N ASP A 250 31.66 11.24 17.20
CA ASP A 250 32.48 11.10 16.00
C ASP A 250 33.81 10.36 16.28
N ASN A 251 34.42 10.60 17.46
CA ASN A 251 35.65 9.92 17.85
C ASN A 251 35.49 8.39 18.02
N VAL A 252 34.35 7.95 18.55
CA VAL A 252 34.07 6.52 18.71
C VAL A 252 33.80 5.89 17.35
N ILE A 253 33.02 6.56 16.50
CA ILE A 253 32.77 6.09 15.11
C ILE A 253 34.08 5.99 14.33
N THR A 254 34.94 7.01 14.44
CA THR A 254 36.24 7.06 13.80
C THR A 254 37.13 5.87 14.22
N ALA A 255 37.23 5.63 15.53
CA ALA A 255 37.99 4.51 16.07
C ALA A 255 37.40 3.14 15.65
N MET A 256 36.08 3.02 15.62
CA MET A 256 35.39 1.80 15.18
C MET A 256 35.53 1.53 13.68
N ALA A 257 35.70 2.55 12.88
CA ALA A 257 35.97 2.46 11.45
C ALA A 257 37.48 2.23 11.13
N GLY A 258 38.29 2.05 12.20
CA GLY A 258 39.74 1.81 12.06
C GLY A 258 40.51 3.05 11.58
N SER A 259 39.95 4.25 11.68
CA SER A 259 40.60 5.49 11.28
C SER A 259 41.07 6.26 12.52
N ASN A 260 42.09 7.10 12.30
CA ASN A 260 42.61 8.03 13.33
C ASN A 260 42.01 9.47 13.21
N ASP A 261 41.29 9.72 12.13
CA ASP A 261 40.67 11.02 11.83
C ASP A 261 39.33 10.82 11.15
N PHE A 262 38.29 11.54 11.67
CA PHE A 262 36.95 11.55 11.09
C PHE A 262 36.94 12.05 9.63
N GLY A 263 37.86 12.94 9.29
CA GLY A 263 38.04 13.45 7.93
C GLY A 263 38.34 12.38 6.88
N ASN A 264 38.92 11.24 7.31
CA ASN A 264 39.30 10.14 6.41
C ASN A 264 38.20 9.09 6.22
N LEU A 265 37.05 9.24 6.89
CA LEU A 265 35.93 8.31 6.75
C LEU A 265 35.26 8.50 5.38
N PRO A 266 34.89 7.41 4.69
CA PRO A 266 34.15 7.48 3.44
C PRO A 266 32.73 8.02 3.70
N VAL A 267 32.33 9.02 2.93
CA VAL A 267 31.04 9.67 3.03
C VAL A 267 30.53 10.09 1.66
N TYR A 268 29.28 9.82 1.37
CA TYR A 268 28.66 10.24 0.10
C TYR A 268 27.45 11.14 0.30
N LEU A 269 27.05 11.43 1.53
CA LEU A 269 25.94 12.33 1.83
C LEU A 269 26.41 13.39 2.82
N VAL A 270 26.19 14.65 2.49
CA VAL A 270 26.39 15.78 3.42
C VAL A 270 25.09 16.55 3.53
N TYR A 271 24.58 16.66 4.72
CA TYR A 271 23.34 17.39 5.02
C TYR A 271 23.64 18.85 5.31
N LEU A 272 22.86 19.75 4.70
CA LEU A 272 23.05 21.20 4.79
C LEU A 272 21.80 21.88 5.36
N ASP A 273 22.00 22.83 6.25
CA ASP A 273 21.00 23.82 6.67
C ASP A 273 21.38 25.16 6.03
N ILE A 274 20.70 25.49 4.93
CA ILE A 274 20.89 26.75 4.20
C ILE A 274 19.78 27.71 4.56
N ASP A 275 20.11 29.01 4.66
CA ASP A 275 19.11 30.06 4.88
C ASP A 275 18.26 30.24 3.63
N ASP A 276 16.97 29.86 3.74
CA ASP A 276 15.99 29.91 2.68
C ASP A 276 14.99 31.09 2.80
N ALA A 277 15.39 32.15 3.51
CA ALA A 277 14.59 33.36 3.66
C ALA A 277 14.19 34.01 2.32
N SER A 278 14.95 33.75 1.23
CA SER A 278 14.56 34.05 -0.14
C SER A 278 15.16 33.04 -1.12
N ASP A 279 14.39 32.65 -2.14
CA ASP A 279 14.81 31.71 -3.19
C ASP A 279 16.09 32.14 -3.91
N THR A 280 16.26 33.45 -4.11
CA THR A 280 17.45 34.03 -4.76
C THR A 280 18.71 33.92 -3.89
N ALA A 281 18.59 34.11 -2.58
CA ALA A 281 19.69 33.97 -1.64
C ALA A 281 20.09 32.50 -1.51
N ALA A 282 19.14 31.59 -1.35
CA ALA A 282 19.37 30.17 -1.30
C ALA A 282 20.06 29.64 -2.59
N ALA A 283 19.59 30.06 -3.77
CA ALA A 283 20.21 29.69 -5.04
C ALA A 283 21.65 30.18 -5.18
N SER A 284 21.95 31.40 -4.67
CA SER A 284 23.32 31.92 -4.66
C SER A 284 24.24 31.12 -3.75
N THR A 285 23.76 30.74 -2.56
CA THR A 285 24.48 29.88 -1.61
C THR A 285 24.73 28.51 -2.18
N VAL A 286 23.71 27.87 -2.76
CA VAL A 286 23.84 26.57 -3.44
C VAL A 286 24.90 26.63 -4.54
N LYS A 287 24.90 27.68 -5.37
CA LYS A 287 25.91 27.86 -6.42
C LYS A 287 27.32 28.00 -5.85
N GLN A 288 27.51 28.72 -4.74
CA GLN A 288 28.82 28.83 -4.09
C GLN A 288 29.27 27.49 -3.51
N VAL A 289 28.41 26.77 -2.81
CA VAL A 289 28.68 25.44 -2.26
C VAL A 289 29.05 24.47 -3.38
N SER A 290 28.32 24.49 -4.51
CA SER A 290 28.58 23.59 -5.65
C SER A 290 29.99 23.75 -6.24
N THR A 291 30.63 24.90 -6.07
CA THR A 291 32.02 25.09 -6.53
C THR A 291 33.09 24.43 -5.65
N LEU A 292 32.70 24.02 -4.45
CA LEU A 292 33.57 23.35 -3.48
C LEU A 292 33.48 21.81 -3.54
N LEU A 293 32.52 21.27 -4.28
CA LEU A 293 32.22 19.83 -4.30
C LEU A 293 33.17 19.04 -5.16
N PRO A 294 33.40 17.76 -4.81
CA PRO A 294 34.04 16.80 -5.69
C PRO A 294 33.24 16.60 -6.98
N LYS A 295 33.87 16.04 -8.01
CA LYS A 295 33.17 15.67 -9.26
C LYS A 295 32.05 14.66 -8.94
N HIS A 296 30.99 14.68 -9.74
CA HIS A 296 29.84 13.78 -9.61
C HIS A 296 29.02 13.95 -8.33
N PHE A 297 29.15 15.12 -7.66
CA PHE A 297 28.29 15.47 -6.53
C PHE A 297 27.58 16.81 -6.78
N SER A 298 26.32 16.88 -6.39
CA SER A 298 25.49 18.09 -6.52
C SER A 298 24.71 18.39 -5.25
N VAL A 299 24.29 19.66 -5.12
CA VAL A 299 23.42 20.11 -4.04
C VAL A 299 21.97 19.97 -4.48
N GLN A 300 21.21 19.16 -3.79
CA GLN A 300 19.80 18.96 -4.04
C GLN A 300 18.97 19.52 -2.88
N SER A 301 17.84 20.19 -3.16
CA SER A 301 16.92 20.62 -2.12
C SER A 301 16.07 19.44 -1.65
N ARG A 302 15.61 19.46 -0.38
CA ARG A 302 14.63 18.49 0.15
C ARG A 302 13.38 18.42 -0.74
N ALA A 303 12.93 19.55 -1.27
CA ALA A 303 11.76 19.62 -2.15
C ALA A 303 12.00 18.87 -3.47
N ALA A 304 13.20 19.00 -4.06
CA ALA A 304 13.57 18.27 -5.29
C ALA A 304 13.65 16.76 -5.05
N LEU A 305 14.22 16.33 -3.92
CA LEU A 305 14.26 14.90 -3.54
C LEU A 305 12.87 14.32 -3.30
N VAL A 306 11.97 15.08 -2.65
CA VAL A 306 10.57 14.68 -2.48
C VAL A 306 9.90 14.54 -3.84
N GLU A 307 10.10 15.52 -4.74
CA GLU A 307 9.51 15.49 -6.08
C GLU A 307 10.04 14.29 -6.89
N GLU A 308 11.34 14.03 -6.82
CA GLU A 308 11.97 12.89 -7.49
C GLU A 308 11.50 11.55 -6.92
N SER A 309 11.40 11.42 -5.59
CA SER A 309 10.88 10.23 -4.91
C SER A 309 9.40 9.99 -5.26
N VAL A 310 8.58 11.04 -5.25
CA VAL A 310 7.18 10.94 -5.66
C VAL A 310 7.07 10.59 -7.15
N LYS A 311 7.96 11.11 -7.99
CA LYS A 311 8.00 10.84 -9.43
C LYS A 311 8.49 9.43 -9.76
N SER A 312 9.46 8.91 -9.02
CA SER A 312 9.94 7.52 -9.18
C SER A 312 8.90 6.49 -8.73
N MET A 313 8.15 6.79 -7.66
CA MET A 313 7.04 5.96 -7.18
C MET A 313 5.77 6.09 -8.04
N SER A 314 5.67 7.18 -8.80
CA SER A 314 4.60 7.41 -9.77
C SER A 314 5.20 7.24 -11.15
N SER A 315 4.95 6.14 -11.83
CA SER A 315 5.37 5.97 -13.23
C SER A 315 4.70 7.04 -14.14
N GLY A 316 5.05 8.32 -13.94
CA GLY A 316 4.48 9.47 -14.65
C GLY A 316 3.98 10.58 -13.71
N GLU A 317 3.52 11.70 -14.27
CA GLU A 317 3.08 12.92 -13.57
C GLU A 317 1.87 12.74 -12.62
N THR A 318 1.21 11.57 -12.63
CA THR A 318 0.01 11.34 -11.81
C THR A 318 0.13 10.04 -11.03
N SER A 319 0.06 10.10 -9.71
CA SER A 319 0.15 8.92 -8.86
C SER A 319 -1.02 7.96 -9.12
N ILE A 320 -0.71 6.69 -9.37
CA ILE A 320 -1.69 5.61 -9.58
C ILE A 320 -2.68 5.55 -8.41
N THR A 321 -2.21 5.76 -7.19
CA THR A 321 -3.04 5.84 -5.98
C THR A 321 -4.07 6.96 -6.07
N THR A 322 -3.69 8.15 -6.59
CA THR A 322 -4.61 9.27 -6.74
C THR A 322 -5.67 8.98 -7.81
N ILE A 323 -5.29 8.39 -8.94
CA ILE A 323 -6.24 7.98 -10.01
C ILE A 323 -7.23 6.95 -9.44
N PHE A 324 -6.72 5.95 -8.72
CA PHE A 324 -7.53 4.92 -8.10
C PHE A 324 -8.55 5.51 -7.11
N LEU A 325 -8.10 6.32 -6.17
CA LEU A 325 -8.97 6.98 -5.19
C LEU A 325 -9.97 7.95 -5.84
N LEU A 326 -9.55 8.69 -6.88
CA LEU A 326 -10.42 9.61 -7.60
C LEU A 326 -11.52 8.86 -8.37
N SER A 327 -11.23 7.65 -8.89
CA SER A 327 -12.23 6.83 -9.58
C SER A 327 -13.42 6.48 -8.66
N PHE A 328 -13.15 6.19 -7.38
CA PHE A 328 -14.21 6.00 -6.38
C PHE A 328 -14.97 7.29 -6.06
N GLY A 329 -14.28 8.42 -6.02
CA GLY A 329 -14.91 9.73 -5.86
C GLY A 329 -15.91 10.04 -6.98
N ILE A 330 -15.53 9.78 -8.22
CA ILE A 330 -16.40 9.94 -9.40
C ILE A 330 -17.61 9.00 -9.29
N LEU A 331 -17.40 7.75 -8.89
CA LEU A 331 -18.47 6.77 -8.75
C LEU A 331 -19.46 7.17 -7.63
N ALA A 332 -18.97 7.61 -6.48
CA ALA A 332 -19.78 8.13 -5.38
C ALA A 332 -20.63 9.33 -5.81
N MET A 333 -20.06 10.23 -6.62
CA MET A 333 -20.80 11.38 -7.17
C MET A 333 -21.83 10.99 -8.21
N LEU A 334 -21.60 9.93 -8.98
CA LEU A 334 -22.61 9.41 -9.91
C LEU A 334 -23.84 8.88 -9.13
N VAL A 335 -23.62 8.22 -7.98
CA VAL A 335 -24.71 7.84 -7.06
C VAL A 335 -25.45 9.07 -6.55
N ALA A 336 -24.68 10.07 -6.07
CA ALA A 336 -25.26 11.32 -5.59
C ALA A 336 -26.10 12.01 -6.68
N ALA A 337 -25.60 12.07 -7.92
CA ALA A 337 -26.31 12.64 -9.07
C ALA A 337 -27.65 11.96 -9.33
N LEU A 338 -27.73 10.63 -9.22
CA LEU A 338 -28.99 9.90 -9.38
C LEU A 338 -29.99 10.24 -8.27
N VAL A 339 -29.51 10.32 -7.00
CA VAL A 339 -30.36 10.73 -5.88
C VAL A 339 -30.85 12.16 -6.03
N ILE A 340 -29.97 13.07 -6.48
CA ILE A 340 -30.29 14.48 -6.77
C ILE A 340 -31.33 14.57 -7.86
N ALA A 341 -31.09 13.92 -9.01
CA ALA A 341 -32.01 13.91 -10.15
C ALA A 341 -33.41 13.41 -9.76
N ASN A 342 -33.46 12.32 -9.00
CA ASN A 342 -34.71 11.77 -8.51
C ASN A 342 -35.42 12.75 -7.53
N THR A 343 -34.68 13.38 -6.62
CA THR A 343 -35.23 14.36 -5.67
C THR A 343 -35.78 15.61 -6.40
N PHE A 344 -35.06 16.12 -7.38
CA PHE A 344 -35.54 17.27 -8.19
C PHE A 344 -36.74 16.91 -9.06
N GLN A 345 -36.84 15.72 -9.62
CA GLN A 345 -38.02 15.24 -10.33
C GLN A 345 -39.25 15.28 -9.41
N VAL A 346 -39.10 14.81 -8.18
CA VAL A 346 -40.15 14.86 -7.17
C VAL A 346 -40.56 16.26 -6.81
N LEU A 347 -39.57 17.13 -6.56
CA LEU A 347 -39.80 18.53 -6.22
C LEU A 347 -40.59 19.25 -7.31
N VAL A 348 -40.17 19.08 -8.57
CA VAL A 348 -40.83 19.65 -9.74
C VAL A 348 -42.24 19.11 -9.89
N ALA A 349 -42.45 17.79 -9.72
CA ALA A 349 -43.78 17.17 -9.81
C ALA A 349 -44.76 17.78 -8.79
N GLN A 350 -44.32 17.98 -7.55
CA GLN A 350 -45.15 18.58 -6.50
C GLN A 350 -45.42 20.08 -6.72
N ARG A 351 -44.50 20.78 -7.36
CA ARG A 351 -44.65 22.21 -7.67
C ARG A 351 -45.29 22.50 -9.02
N ARG A 352 -45.72 21.47 -9.76
CA ARG A 352 -46.26 21.62 -11.15
C ARG A 352 -47.37 22.66 -11.20
N ARG A 353 -48.30 22.62 -10.27
CA ARG A 353 -49.43 23.56 -10.18
C ARG A 353 -48.96 25.01 -9.93
N THR A 354 -48.01 25.17 -8.99
CA THR A 354 -47.42 26.50 -8.69
C THR A 354 -46.63 27.07 -9.89
N LEU A 355 -45.84 26.22 -10.58
CA LEU A 355 -45.09 26.60 -11.76
C LEU A 355 -46.03 26.96 -12.96
N ALA A 356 -47.12 26.24 -13.10
CA ALA A 356 -48.16 26.56 -14.09
C ALA A 356 -48.86 27.89 -13.79
N LEU A 357 -49.20 28.17 -12.54
CA LEU A 357 -49.77 29.47 -12.12
C LEU A 357 -48.81 30.63 -12.35
N LEU A 358 -47.51 30.45 -12.07
CA LEU A 358 -46.49 31.47 -12.40
C LEU A 358 -46.46 31.77 -13.90
N ARG A 359 -46.70 30.77 -14.73
CA ARG A 359 -46.76 30.87 -16.18
C ARG A 359 -48.01 31.60 -16.69
N THR A 360 -49.17 31.40 -16.00
CA THR A 360 -50.39 32.17 -16.34
C THR A 360 -50.30 33.65 -15.96
N ILE A 361 -49.46 33.99 -14.96
CA ILE A 361 -49.17 35.39 -14.57
C ILE A 361 -48.09 36.04 -15.43
N GLY A 362 -47.52 35.28 -16.44
CA GLY A 362 -46.61 35.83 -17.45
C GLY A 362 -45.13 35.42 -17.31
N ALA A 363 -44.80 34.43 -16.48
CA ALA A 363 -43.43 33.91 -16.41
C ALA A 363 -43.04 33.13 -17.68
N ASN A 364 -41.89 33.47 -18.30
CA ASN A 364 -41.36 32.81 -19.47
C ASN A 364 -40.76 31.43 -19.14
N LYS A 365 -40.78 30.51 -20.13
CA LYS A 365 -40.19 29.16 -20.03
C LYS A 365 -38.72 29.22 -19.54
N SER A 366 -37.92 30.12 -20.12
CA SER A 366 -36.53 30.31 -19.79
C SER A 366 -36.33 30.75 -18.32
N GLN A 367 -37.19 31.63 -17.82
CA GLN A 367 -37.12 32.09 -16.41
C GLN A 367 -37.44 30.99 -15.40
N LEU A 368 -38.38 30.11 -15.70
CA LEU A 368 -38.68 28.95 -14.87
C LEU A 368 -37.55 27.91 -14.92
N TYR A 369 -36.99 27.69 -16.13
CA TYR A 369 -35.86 26.80 -16.31
C TYR A 369 -34.63 27.26 -15.50
N VAL A 370 -34.22 28.51 -15.62
CA VAL A 370 -33.12 29.12 -14.89
C VAL A 370 -33.40 29.15 -13.38
N SER A 371 -34.66 29.36 -12.96
CA SER A 371 -35.07 29.33 -11.57
C SER A 371 -34.79 27.95 -10.91
N VAL A 372 -35.09 26.85 -11.60
CA VAL A 372 -34.81 25.49 -11.10
C VAL A 372 -33.30 25.21 -11.06
N LEU A 373 -32.54 25.64 -12.08
CA LEU A 373 -31.10 25.48 -12.11
C LEU A 373 -30.39 26.33 -11.04
N PHE A 374 -30.91 27.55 -10.80
CA PHE A 374 -30.39 28.41 -9.73
C PHE A 374 -30.63 27.79 -8.35
N GLU A 375 -31.81 27.21 -8.10
CA GLU A 375 -32.12 26.45 -6.87
C GLU A 375 -31.15 25.28 -6.69
N ALA A 376 -30.88 24.54 -7.77
CA ALA A 376 -29.91 23.45 -7.77
C ALA A 376 -28.48 23.94 -7.48
N GLY A 377 -28.06 25.03 -8.11
CA GLY A 377 -26.74 25.62 -7.89
C GLY A 377 -26.51 26.11 -6.45
N VAL A 378 -27.51 26.81 -5.87
CA VAL A 378 -27.46 27.26 -4.47
C VAL A 378 -27.41 26.07 -3.50
N LEU A 379 -28.23 25.04 -3.73
CA LEU A 379 -28.21 23.82 -2.93
C LEU A 379 -26.84 23.12 -3.05
N GLY A 380 -26.33 23.02 -4.29
CA GLY A 380 -25.02 22.45 -4.59
C GLY A 380 -23.90 23.17 -3.84
N LEU A 381 -23.89 24.51 -3.88
CA LEU A 381 -22.89 25.34 -3.18
C LEU A 381 -22.91 25.13 -1.68
N ILE A 382 -24.09 25.26 -1.06
CA ILE A 382 -24.20 25.13 0.41
C ILE A 382 -23.85 23.73 0.87
N ALA A 383 -24.41 22.72 0.21
CA ALA A 383 -24.17 21.33 0.59
C ALA A 383 -22.71 20.91 0.35
N SER A 384 -22.08 21.38 -0.73
CA SER A 384 -20.66 21.10 -1.00
C SER A 384 -19.74 21.77 -0.01
N ALA A 385 -20.01 23.02 0.37
CA ALA A 385 -19.22 23.71 1.40
C ALA A 385 -19.29 22.97 2.76
N LEU A 386 -20.49 22.54 3.15
CA LEU A 386 -20.67 21.72 4.36
C LEU A 386 -20.00 20.35 4.23
N GLY A 387 -20.04 19.76 3.01
CA GLY A 387 -19.39 18.49 2.73
C GLY A 387 -17.87 18.57 2.84
N VAL A 388 -17.25 19.60 2.27
CA VAL A 388 -15.81 19.83 2.42
C VAL A 388 -15.44 19.98 3.90
N GLY A 389 -16.20 20.77 4.66
CA GLY A 389 -16.01 20.91 6.11
C GLY A 389 -16.11 19.56 6.86
N LEU A 390 -17.08 18.73 6.50
CA LEU A 390 -17.23 17.38 7.06
C LEU A 390 -16.04 16.47 6.68
N GLY A 391 -15.59 16.52 5.43
CA GLY A 391 -14.43 15.76 4.95
C GLY A 391 -13.15 16.12 5.72
N ILE A 392 -12.92 17.42 5.94
CA ILE A 392 -11.79 17.92 6.76
C ILE A 392 -11.92 17.41 8.20
N GLY A 393 -13.13 17.51 8.79
CA GLY A 393 -13.37 17.05 10.16
C GLY A 393 -13.14 15.53 10.32
N LEU A 394 -13.59 14.73 9.38
CA LEU A 394 -13.38 13.27 9.38
C LEU A 394 -11.89 12.92 9.25
N MET A 395 -11.17 13.59 8.34
CA MET A 395 -9.74 13.36 8.18
C MET A 395 -8.95 13.79 9.40
N ALA A 396 -9.29 14.93 10.01
CA ALA A 396 -8.68 15.38 11.26
C ALA A 396 -8.90 14.37 12.39
N ALA A 397 -10.13 13.84 12.53
CA ALA A 397 -10.45 12.80 13.50
C ALA A 397 -9.67 11.51 13.24
N LEU A 398 -9.48 11.12 11.97
CA LEU A 398 -8.68 9.95 11.58
C LEU A 398 -7.21 10.14 11.97
N CYS A 399 -6.61 11.28 11.66
CA CYS A 399 -5.23 11.61 12.03
C CYS A 399 -5.01 11.61 13.56
N GLN A 400 -6.02 12.01 14.34
CA GLN A 400 -5.94 12.03 15.82
C GLN A 400 -6.23 10.68 16.46
N SER A 401 -6.94 9.79 15.79
CA SER A 401 -7.43 8.52 16.38
C SER A 401 -6.35 7.49 16.74
N GLY A 402 -5.11 7.70 16.29
CA GLY A 402 -4.02 6.73 16.47
C GLY A 402 -4.15 5.44 15.66
N LEU A 403 -5.27 5.22 14.95
CA LEU A 403 -5.47 4.05 14.08
C LEU A 403 -4.37 3.93 13.03
N MET A 404 -3.88 5.07 12.52
CA MET A 404 -2.81 5.10 11.53
C MET A 404 -1.41 4.97 12.15
N LYS A 405 -1.24 5.28 13.44
CA LYS A 405 0.04 5.02 14.14
C LYS A 405 0.36 3.54 14.24
N ALA A 406 -0.66 2.68 14.29
CA ALA A 406 -0.49 1.23 14.28
C ALA A 406 0.09 0.71 12.95
N THR A 407 0.02 1.49 11.87
CA THR A 407 0.64 1.17 10.56
C THR A 407 2.07 1.72 10.39
N GLY A 408 2.63 2.32 11.45
CA GLY A 408 3.97 2.94 11.39
C GLY A 408 4.04 4.27 10.64
N MET A 409 2.91 4.77 10.11
CA MET A 409 2.86 6.03 9.36
C MET A 409 2.26 7.16 10.19
N THR A 410 2.99 8.26 10.31
CA THR A 410 2.47 9.50 10.93
C THR A 410 1.82 10.36 9.86
N MET A 411 0.49 10.28 9.75
CA MET A 411 -0.25 11.13 8.82
C MET A 411 -0.57 12.50 9.43
N ARG A 412 -0.31 13.56 8.69
CA ARG A 412 -0.65 14.94 9.04
C ARG A 412 -1.74 15.47 8.12
N LEU A 413 -2.57 16.37 8.65
CA LEU A 413 -3.61 17.01 7.85
C LEU A 413 -2.97 18.08 6.94
N VAL A 414 -2.85 17.81 5.64
CA VAL A 414 -2.30 18.72 4.66
C VAL A 414 -3.43 19.33 3.83
N LEU A 415 -3.66 20.63 4.00
CA LEU A 415 -4.67 21.40 3.28
C LEU A 415 -4.05 22.00 2.01
N SER A 416 -4.57 21.60 0.84
CA SER A 416 -4.19 22.16 -0.47
C SER A 416 -5.37 22.85 -1.16
N GLY A 417 -5.12 23.74 -2.10
CA GLY A 417 -6.17 24.42 -2.87
C GLY A 417 -7.19 23.46 -3.53
N PRO A 418 -6.75 22.36 -4.18
CA PRO A 418 -7.63 21.35 -4.78
C PRO A 418 -8.62 20.71 -3.80
N VAL A 419 -8.30 20.58 -2.51
CA VAL A 419 -9.21 20.04 -1.47
C VAL A 419 -10.51 20.84 -1.37
N PHE A 420 -10.46 22.14 -1.62
CA PHE A 420 -11.62 23.03 -1.58
C PHE A 420 -12.25 23.18 -2.97
N THR A 421 -11.44 23.46 -3.98
CA THR A 421 -11.94 23.87 -5.30
C THR A 421 -12.56 22.70 -6.07
N VAL A 422 -11.95 21.52 -6.06
CA VAL A 422 -12.42 20.37 -6.83
C VAL A 422 -13.74 19.82 -6.31
N PRO A 423 -13.92 19.50 -5.00
CA PRO A 423 -15.20 19.00 -4.51
C PRO A 423 -16.33 20.02 -4.63
N MET A 424 -16.04 21.32 -4.41
CA MET A 424 -17.05 22.38 -4.57
C MET A 424 -17.49 22.54 -6.03
N ALA A 425 -16.55 22.66 -6.95
CA ALA A 425 -16.86 22.79 -8.37
C ALA A 425 -17.63 21.56 -8.86
N PHE A 426 -17.15 20.38 -8.51
CA PHE A 426 -17.77 19.12 -8.91
C PHE A 426 -19.19 18.96 -8.33
N GLY A 427 -19.38 19.28 -7.05
CA GLY A 427 -20.68 19.20 -6.39
C GLY A 427 -21.70 20.17 -7.00
N ILE A 428 -21.30 21.41 -7.34
CA ILE A 428 -22.17 22.40 -8.01
C ILE A 428 -22.52 21.91 -9.42
N ILE A 429 -21.51 21.56 -10.22
CA ILE A 429 -21.70 21.12 -11.60
C ILE A 429 -22.59 19.89 -11.68
N MET A 430 -22.32 18.87 -10.86
CA MET A 430 -23.11 17.64 -10.85
C MET A 430 -24.56 17.88 -10.41
N THR A 431 -24.78 18.77 -9.44
CA THR A 431 -26.13 19.12 -9.00
C THR A 431 -26.91 19.85 -10.12
N VAL A 432 -26.26 20.75 -10.84
CA VAL A 432 -26.86 21.44 -11.98
C VAL A 432 -27.16 20.45 -13.10
N ILE A 433 -26.22 19.58 -13.48
CA ILE A 433 -26.41 18.55 -14.51
C ILE A 433 -27.54 17.60 -14.14
N ALA A 434 -27.57 17.09 -12.91
CA ALA A 434 -28.61 16.18 -12.42
C ALA A 434 -30.00 16.83 -12.46
N SER A 435 -30.08 18.15 -12.27
CA SER A 435 -31.36 18.90 -12.29
C SER A 435 -31.85 19.29 -13.69
N LEU A 436 -31.00 19.20 -14.76
CA LEU A 436 -31.35 19.59 -16.12
C LEU A 436 -32.61 18.87 -16.63
N GLY A 437 -32.72 17.56 -16.43
CA GLY A 437 -33.87 16.75 -16.82
C GLY A 437 -35.14 17.21 -16.12
N SER A 438 -35.08 17.52 -14.84
CA SER A 438 -36.16 18.01 -14.01
C SER A 438 -36.56 19.42 -14.40
N ALA A 439 -35.62 20.31 -14.66
CA ALA A 439 -35.84 21.66 -15.15
C ALA A 439 -36.55 21.67 -16.50
N ARG A 440 -36.14 20.78 -17.43
CA ARG A 440 -36.77 20.62 -18.74
C ARG A 440 -38.23 20.13 -18.61
N SER A 441 -38.47 19.15 -17.70
CA SER A 441 -39.81 18.64 -17.46
C SER A 441 -40.73 19.66 -16.77
N ALA A 442 -40.20 20.57 -15.94
CA ALA A 442 -40.90 21.65 -15.28
C ALA A 442 -41.46 22.67 -16.31
N THR A 443 -40.73 22.86 -17.40
CA THR A 443 -41.07 23.84 -18.45
C THR A 443 -41.86 23.27 -19.63
N ALA A 444 -41.94 21.94 -19.75
CA ALA A 444 -42.65 21.26 -20.84
C ALA A 444 -44.17 21.31 -20.70
N VAL A 445 -44.67 21.43 -19.47
CA VAL A 445 -46.15 21.39 -19.21
C VAL A 445 -46.83 22.71 -19.53
N THR A 446 -47.93 22.65 -20.29
CA THR A 446 -48.75 23.83 -20.56
C THR A 446 -49.63 24.20 -19.35
N PRO A 447 -50.01 25.50 -19.17
CA PRO A 447 -50.86 25.90 -18.05
C PRO A 447 -52.18 25.15 -18.01
N LEU A 448 -52.77 24.86 -19.18
CA LEU A 448 -54.04 24.14 -19.30
C LEU A 448 -53.92 22.68 -18.96
N GLU A 449 -52.79 22.07 -19.28
CA GLU A 449 -52.50 20.67 -18.99
C GLU A 449 -52.22 20.40 -17.50
N ALA A 450 -51.68 21.42 -16.79
CA ALA A 450 -51.42 21.30 -15.34
C ALA A 450 -52.70 21.38 -14.49
N LEU A 451 -53.84 21.80 -15.05
CA LEU A 451 -55.15 21.86 -14.37
C LEU A 451 -56.00 20.62 -14.66
N ARG A 452 -55.57 19.74 -15.59
CA ARG A 452 -56.25 18.44 -15.81
C ARG A 452 -55.46 17.31 -15.14
N PRO A 453 -56.13 16.30 -14.53
CA PRO A 453 -55.47 15.08 -14.11
C PRO A 453 -55.01 14.32 -15.37
N ILE A 454 -53.68 14.18 -15.58
CA ILE A 454 -53.14 13.52 -16.77
C ILE A 454 -52.68 12.12 -16.41
N GLU A 455 -53.25 11.14 -17.10
CA GLU A 455 -52.61 9.85 -17.30
C GLU A 455 -51.43 10.01 -18.22
N LEU A 456 -50.25 9.69 -17.70
CA LEU A 456 -48.96 9.78 -18.42
C LEU A 456 -48.90 8.68 -19.51
N THR A 457 -49.37 9.00 -20.68
CA THR A 457 -49.13 8.22 -21.91
C THR A 457 -48.09 8.95 -22.73
N ASP A 458 -46.90 8.41 -22.83
CA ASP A 458 -46.11 8.23 -24.01
C ASP A 458 -44.61 8.12 -23.75
N THR A 459 -44.04 6.93 -23.99
CA THR A 459 -42.62 6.73 -23.75
C THR A 459 -41.98 5.68 -24.63
N ARG A 460 -42.64 5.20 -25.68
CA ARG A 460 -42.08 4.11 -26.50
C ARG A 460 -40.80 4.51 -27.25
N ARG A 461 -40.71 5.74 -27.81
CA ARG A 461 -39.52 6.18 -28.55
C ARG A 461 -38.31 6.48 -27.64
N ALA A 462 -38.52 7.08 -26.49
CA ALA A 462 -37.45 7.36 -25.54
C ALA A 462 -36.83 6.08 -24.92
N GLY A 463 -37.60 4.97 -24.85
CA GLY A 463 -37.12 3.68 -24.43
C GLY A 463 -36.11 3.05 -25.39
N VAL A 464 -36.35 3.11 -26.68
CA VAL A 464 -35.44 2.51 -27.69
C VAL A 464 -34.07 3.20 -27.70
N VAL A 465 -34.07 4.54 -27.74
CA VAL A 465 -32.81 5.32 -27.70
C VAL A 465 -32.00 5.02 -26.47
N ARG A 466 -32.64 4.92 -25.27
CA ARG A 466 -31.98 4.56 -24.03
C ARG A 466 -31.42 3.13 -24.06
N ALA A 467 -32.16 2.18 -24.63
CA ALA A 467 -31.70 0.81 -24.80
C ALA A 467 -30.48 0.71 -25.72
N VAL A 468 -30.51 1.43 -26.86
CA VAL A 468 -29.38 1.46 -27.80
C VAL A 468 -28.14 2.09 -27.15
N ILE A 469 -28.29 3.24 -26.49
CA ILE A 469 -27.16 3.90 -25.80
C ILE A 469 -26.60 3.01 -24.72
N SER A 470 -27.43 2.39 -23.88
CA SER A 470 -26.94 1.52 -22.81
C SER A 470 -26.24 0.28 -23.36
N MET A 471 -26.71 -0.29 -24.45
CA MET A 471 -26.08 -1.43 -25.10
C MET A 471 -24.73 -1.03 -25.71
N LEU A 472 -24.66 0.12 -26.39
CA LEU A 472 -23.39 0.62 -26.91
C LEU A 472 -22.35 0.87 -25.81
N LEU A 473 -22.75 1.43 -24.67
CA LEU A 473 -21.86 1.64 -23.52
C LEU A 473 -21.35 0.31 -22.97
N ILE A 474 -22.23 -0.69 -22.82
CA ILE A 474 -21.82 -2.02 -22.32
C ILE A 474 -20.85 -2.67 -23.31
N VAL A 475 -21.17 -2.68 -24.61
CA VAL A 475 -20.29 -3.29 -25.62
C VAL A 475 -18.95 -2.57 -25.70
N ALA A 476 -18.95 -1.23 -25.72
CA ALA A 476 -17.70 -0.45 -25.71
C ALA A 476 -16.88 -0.69 -24.45
N GLY A 477 -17.52 -0.78 -23.28
CA GLY A 477 -16.85 -1.07 -22.02
C GLY A 477 -16.27 -2.49 -21.97
N VAL A 478 -17.01 -3.49 -22.45
CA VAL A 478 -16.50 -4.88 -22.55
C VAL A 478 -15.32 -4.95 -23.51
N ALA A 479 -15.40 -4.27 -24.66
CA ALA A 479 -14.30 -4.21 -25.61
C ALA A 479 -13.03 -3.59 -25.02
N LEU A 480 -13.18 -2.47 -24.27
CA LEU A 480 -12.06 -1.83 -23.58
C LEU A 480 -11.46 -2.73 -22.49
N CYS A 481 -12.29 -3.39 -21.68
CA CYS A 481 -11.80 -4.34 -20.67
C CYS A 481 -11.06 -5.52 -21.31
N ALA A 482 -11.63 -6.09 -22.38
CA ALA A 482 -11.00 -7.20 -23.12
C ALA A 482 -9.66 -6.77 -23.75
N PHE A 483 -9.62 -5.56 -24.34
CA PHE A 483 -8.38 -4.98 -24.86
C PHE A 483 -7.33 -4.80 -23.76
N SER A 484 -7.74 -4.31 -22.59
CA SER A 484 -6.81 -4.11 -21.46
C SER A 484 -6.26 -5.46 -20.96
N VAL A 485 -7.09 -6.49 -20.86
CA VAL A 485 -6.65 -7.84 -20.46
C VAL A 485 -5.71 -8.42 -21.50
N TRP A 486 -6.06 -8.31 -22.80
CA TRP A 486 -5.21 -8.78 -23.89
C TRP A 486 -3.85 -8.09 -23.89
N GLN A 487 -3.84 -6.77 -23.80
CA GLN A 487 -2.59 -5.97 -23.75
C GLN A 487 -1.72 -6.35 -22.54
N MET A 488 -2.36 -6.59 -21.38
CA MET A 488 -1.67 -6.99 -20.16
C MET A 488 -1.08 -8.40 -20.30
N SER A 489 -1.79 -9.35 -20.90
CA SER A 489 -1.30 -10.71 -21.10
C SER A 489 -0.12 -10.76 -22.10
N GLU A 490 -0.16 -9.96 -23.16
CA GLU A 490 0.93 -9.87 -24.14
C GLU A 490 2.19 -9.23 -23.54
N ASN A 491 2.01 -8.16 -22.75
CA ASN A 491 3.13 -7.45 -22.12
C ASN A 491 3.78 -8.26 -20.99
N ILE A 492 3.03 -9.10 -20.28
CA ILE A 492 3.60 -10.03 -19.29
C ILE A 492 4.41 -11.13 -19.98
N ALA A 493 3.97 -11.60 -21.14
CA ALA A 493 4.69 -12.59 -21.93
C ALA A 493 5.93 -12.03 -22.63
N GLY A 494 6.02 -10.72 -22.86
CA GLY A 494 6.96 -10.08 -23.78
C GLY A 494 8.02 -9.13 -23.22
N ARG A 495 8.14 -8.93 -21.91
CA ARG A 495 9.25 -8.23 -21.17
C ARG A 495 9.76 -6.84 -21.55
N ASP A 496 9.96 -6.11 -20.51
CA ASP A 496 11.02 -5.14 -20.06
C ASP A 496 10.95 -3.70 -20.50
N SER A 497 10.52 -3.30 -21.66
CA SER A 497 10.60 -1.88 -22.02
C SER A 497 9.27 -1.16 -22.21
N MET A 498 8.18 -1.88 -22.38
CA MET A 498 6.85 -1.30 -22.62
C MET A 498 6.00 -1.11 -21.36
N ALA A 499 6.29 -1.83 -20.29
CA ALA A 499 5.51 -1.78 -19.06
C ALA A 499 5.48 -0.37 -18.45
N ASP A 500 6.59 0.34 -18.43
CA ASP A 500 6.68 1.65 -17.78
C ASP A 500 5.92 2.77 -18.49
N LYS A 501 5.81 2.75 -19.82
CA LYS A 501 5.16 3.86 -20.56
C LYS A 501 3.72 3.61 -20.93
N GLN A 502 3.31 2.37 -21.16
CA GLN A 502 1.96 2.03 -21.62
C GLN A 502 1.04 1.52 -20.50
N TYR A 503 1.60 1.01 -19.40
CA TYR A 503 0.83 0.47 -18.28
C TYR A 503 -0.24 1.45 -17.72
N PRO A 504 0.05 2.73 -17.47
CA PRO A 504 -0.96 3.67 -16.98
C PRO A 504 -2.14 3.84 -17.95
N LEU A 505 -1.87 3.78 -19.25
CA LEU A 505 -2.92 3.89 -20.28
C LEU A 505 -3.80 2.64 -20.33
N VAL A 506 -3.21 1.45 -20.19
CA VAL A 506 -3.93 0.17 -20.14
C VAL A 506 -4.79 0.10 -18.87
N LEU A 507 -4.25 0.51 -17.73
CA LEU A 507 -4.99 0.62 -16.48
C LEU A 507 -6.15 1.61 -16.58
N LEU A 508 -5.93 2.78 -17.17
CA LEU A 508 -6.97 3.79 -17.40
C LEU A 508 -8.06 3.25 -18.34
N ALA A 509 -7.69 2.52 -19.40
CA ALA A 509 -8.64 1.89 -20.31
C ALA A 509 -9.50 0.84 -19.59
N ALA A 510 -8.92 0.02 -18.70
CA ALA A 510 -9.67 -0.92 -17.86
C ALA A 510 -10.67 -0.20 -16.94
N ILE A 511 -10.24 0.87 -16.27
CA ILE A 511 -11.11 1.69 -15.39
C ILE A 511 -12.26 2.32 -16.19
N ILE A 512 -11.97 2.91 -17.33
CA ILE A 512 -13.00 3.49 -18.23
C ILE A 512 -13.93 2.39 -18.73
N GLY A 513 -13.40 1.22 -19.11
CA GLY A 513 -14.18 0.06 -19.53
C GLY A 513 -15.18 -0.38 -18.47
N CYS A 514 -14.73 -0.56 -17.22
CA CYS A 514 -15.59 -0.88 -16.07
C CYS A 514 -16.67 0.21 -15.86
N ALA A 515 -16.28 1.48 -15.92
CA ALA A 515 -17.20 2.60 -15.75
C ALA A 515 -18.28 2.63 -16.85
N LEU A 516 -17.93 2.35 -18.09
CA LEU A 516 -18.88 2.27 -19.23
C LEU A 516 -19.83 1.09 -19.07
N ILE A 517 -19.34 -0.12 -18.71
CA ILE A 517 -20.20 -1.28 -18.43
C ILE A 517 -21.17 -0.93 -17.32
N PHE A 518 -20.68 -0.37 -16.25
CA PHE A 518 -21.47 -0.01 -15.09
C PHE A 518 -22.54 1.04 -15.40
N LEU A 519 -22.17 2.12 -16.09
CA LEU A 519 -23.09 3.16 -16.53
C LEU A 519 -24.15 2.60 -17.49
N GLY A 520 -23.75 1.75 -18.42
CA GLY A 520 -24.66 1.06 -19.32
C GLY A 520 -25.66 0.17 -18.60
N LEU A 521 -25.21 -0.60 -17.57
CA LEU A 521 -26.07 -1.44 -16.75
C LEU A 521 -27.04 -0.61 -15.90
N VAL A 522 -26.60 0.49 -15.33
CA VAL A 522 -27.45 1.43 -14.56
C VAL A 522 -28.49 2.08 -15.48
N LEU A 523 -28.10 2.53 -16.68
CA LEU A 523 -29.03 3.08 -17.66
C LEU A 523 -30.04 2.04 -18.16
N SER A 524 -29.62 0.80 -18.34
CA SER A 524 -30.49 -0.31 -18.76
C SER A 524 -31.33 -0.91 -17.64
N ALA A 525 -31.11 -0.52 -16.36
CA ALA A 525 -31.81 -1.09 -15.21
C ALA A 525 -33.34 -1.06 -15.33
N THR A 526 -33.88 -0.08 -16.10
CA THR A 526 -35.32 0.00 -16.38
C THR A 526 -35.89 -1.16 -17.19
N PHE A 527 -35.02 -1.89 -17.91
CA PHE A 527 -35.41 -3.04 -18.75
C PHE A 527 -35.25 -4.37 -18.01
N TRP A 528 -34.10 -4.62 -17.40
CA TRP A 528 -33.79 -5.94 -16.82
C TRP A 528 -34.21 -6.07 -15.33
N LEU A 529 -34.09 -5.00 -14.52
CA LEU A 529 -34.39 -5.07 -13.09
C LEU A 529 -35.86 -5.42 -12.79
N PRO A 530 -36.87 -4.82 -13.49
CA PRO A 530 -38.25 -5.22 -13.29
C PRO A 530 -38.54 -6.68 -13.65
N VAL A 531 -37.81 -7.24 -14.62
CA VAL A 531 -37.94 -8.65 -15.02
C VAL A 531 -37.43 -9.57 -13.91
N LEU A 532 -36.24 -9.28 -13.37
CA LEU A 532 -35.70 -9.99 -12.21
C LEU A 532 -36.62 -9.89 -10.97
N MET A 533 -37.15 -8.68 -10.72
CA MET A 533 -38.08 -8.43 -9.63
C MET A 533 -39.40 -9.19 -9.79
N ARG A 534 -39.87 -9.44 -11.02
CA ARG A 534 -41.04 -10.31 -11.25
C ARG A 534 -40.73 -11.75 -10.85
N GLY A 535 -39.58 -12.29 -11.27
CA GLY A 535 -39.18 -13.66 -10.96
C GLY A 535 -39.01 -13.91 -9.46
N VAL A 536 -38.15 -13.12 -8.82
CA VAL A 536 -37.88 -13.26 -7.38
C VAL A 536 -39.09 -12.86 -6.53
N GLY A 537 -39.81 -11.80 -6.93
CA GLY A 537 -41.01 -11.35 -6.22
C GLY A 537 -42.16 -12.35 -6.28
N ALA A 538 -42.29 -13.16 -7.33
CA ALA A 538 -43.26 -14.25 -7.42
C ALA A 538 -43.00 -15.32 -6.35
N LEU A 539 -41.71 -15.66 -6.13
CA LEU A 539 -41.34 -16.60 -5.06
C LEU A 539 -41.63 -16.01 -3.66
N VAL A 540 -41.31 -14.74 -3.44
CA VAL A 540 -41.56 -14.07 -2.15
C VAL A 540 -43.03 -13.86 -1.91
N ALA A 541 -43.88 -13.70 -2.95
CA ALA A 541 -45.34 -13.57 -2.85
C ALA A 541 -46.02 -14.80 -2.22
N LEU A 542 -45.34 -15.95 -2.20
CA LEU A 542 -45.80 -17.16 -1.52
C LEU A 542 -45.78 -17.00 0.03
N ALA A 543 -44.98 -16.06 0.56
CA ALA A 543 -44.85 -15.82 2.00
C ALA A 543 -46.06 -15.13 2.66
N GLY A 544 -47.11 -14.75 1.90
CA GLY A 544 -48.37 -14.29 2.44
C GLY A 544 -48.95 -12.99 1.84
N PRO A 545 -50.07 -12.46 2.38
CA PRO A 545 -50.79 -11.34 1.77
C PRO A 545 -49.97 -10.06 1.64
N SER A 546 -49.18 -9.72 2.67
CA SER A 546 -48.32 -8.52 2.65
C SER A 546 -47.24 -8.59 1.56
N ALA A 547 -46.69 -9.77 1.29
CA ALA A 547 -45.72 -10.02 0.24
C ALA A 547 -46.37 -9.97 -1.16
N LYS A 548 -47.60 -10.47 -1.33
CA LYS A 548 -48.37 -10.31 -2.58
C LYS A 548 -48.63 -8.85 -2.91
N VAL A 549 -48.97 -8.04 -1.93
CA VAL A 549 -49.18 -6.59 -2.10
C VAL A 549 -47.84 -5.90 -2.46
N ALA A 550 -46.74 -6.25 -1.80
CA ALA A 550 -45.39 -5.72 -2.14
C ALA A 550 -45.00 -6.06 -3.57
N HIS A 551 -45.16 -7.32 -3.99
CA HIS A 551 -44.90 -7.77 -5.36
C HIS A 551 -45.74 -7.01 -6.41
N ALA A 552 -47.06 -6.89 -6.19
CA ALA A 552 -47.93 -6.13 -7.07
C ALA A 552 -47.54 -4.66 -7.13
N ASN A 553 -47.10 -4.06 -6.04
CA ASN A 553 -46.65 -2.68 -5.97
C ASN A 553 -45.37 -2.42 -6.80
N ILE A 554 -44.41 -3.35 -6.74
CA ILE A 554 -43.17 -3.28 -7.52
C ILE A 554 -43.48 -3.31 -9.03
N GLN A 555 -44.46 -4.08 -9.47
CA GLN A 555 -44.80 -4.20 -10.87
C GLN A 555 -45.49 -2.97 -11.46
N LYS A 556 -46.24 -2.19 -10.66
CA LYS A 556 -46.97 -1.01 -11.12
C LYS A 556 -46.07 0.15 -11.60
N ASN A 557 -44.86 0.29 -11.02
CA ASN A 557 -43.97 1.41 -11.32
C ASN A 557 -42.52 0.98 -11.64
N PRO A 558 -42.28 0.32 -12.78
CA PRO A 558 -40.96 -0.27 -13.11
C PRO A 558 -39.82 0.74 -13.20
N ARG A 559 -40.08 2.00 -13.61
CA ARG A 559 -39.07 3.05 -13.70
C ARG A 559 -38.55 3.46 -12.31
N ARG A 560 -39.44 3.58 -11.35
CA ARG A 560 -39.06 3.94 -9.98
C ARG A 560 -38.31 2.81 -9.29
N VAL A 561 -38.76 1.57 -9.47
CA VAL A 561 -38.07 0.36 -9.02
C VAL A 561 -36.65 0.32 -9.58
N ALA A 562 -36.48 0.58 -10.87
CA ALA A 562 -35.18 0.64 -11.52
C ALA A 562 -34.27 1.75 -10.93
N ALA A 563 -34.81 2.95 -10.68
CA ALA A 563 -34.02 4.05 -10.14
C ALA A 563 -33.53 3.77 -8.70
N THR A 564 -34.41 3.19 -7.85
CA THR A 564 -34.07 2.82 -6.47
C THR A 564 -33.09 1.65 -6.45
N GLY A 565 -33.36 0.63 -7.25
CA GLY A 565 -32.51 -0.55 -7.36
C GLY A 565 -31.13 -0.21 -7.93
N ALA A 566 -31.06 0.73 -8.90
CA ALA A 566 -29.80 1.23 -9.41
C ALA A 566 -28.94 1.88 -8.32
N ALA A 567 -29.52 2.70 -7.44
CA ALA A 567 -28.78 3.32 -6.35
C ALA A 567 -28.19 2.27 -5.37
N LEU A 568 -28.96 1.22 -5.05
CA LEU A 568 -28.48 0.10 -4.23
C LEU A 568 -27.43 -0.74 -4.96
N LEU A 569 -27.66 -1.01 -6.26
CA LEU A 569 -26.71 -1.73 -7.11
C LEU A 569 -25.34 -1.05 -7.08
N ILE A 570 -25.32 0.28 -7.23
CA ILE A 570 -24.08 1.05 -7.23
C ILE A 570 -23.34 0.90 -5.91
N GLY A 571 -24.04 1.10 -4.78
CA GLY A 571 -23.43 0.98 -3.46
C GLY A 571 -22.85 -0.41 -3.20
N VAL A 572 -23.62 -1.46 -3.49
CA VAL A 572 -23.18 -2.85 -3.27
C VAL A 572 -22.05 -3.24 -4.24
N THR A 573 -22.14 -2.85 -5.52
CA THR A 573 -21.05 -3.11 -6.49
C THR A 573 -19.74 -2.51 -6.02
N LEU A 574 -19.76 -1.24 -5.59
CA LEU A 574 -18.56 -0.56 -5.10
C LEU A 574 -17.92 -1.32 -3.93
N VAL A 575 -18.74 -1.64 -2.93
CA VAL A 575 -18.28 -2.36 -1.73
C VAL A 575 -17.70 -3.73 -2.08
N SER A 576 -18.41 -4.49 -2.92
CA SER A 576 -17.97 -5.82 -3.33
C SER A 576 -16.71 -5.77 -4.21
N THR A 577 -16.56 -4.76 -5.10
CA THR A 577 -15.34 -4.54 -5.90
C THR A 577 -14.12 -4.37 -5.00
N ILE A 578 -14.24 -3.50 -4.00
CA ILE A 578 -13.16 -3.19 -3.06
C ILE A 578 -12.81 -4.41 -2.21
N ALA A 579 -13.83 -5.07 -1.65
CA ALA A 579 -13.64 -6.24 -0.80
C ALA A 579 -12.96 -7.39 -1.57
N THR A 580 -13.41 -7.65 -2.80
CA THR A 580 -12.81 -8.67 -3.67
C THR A 580 -11.39 -8.30 -4.07
N GLY A 581 -11.15 -7.02 -4.42
CA GLY A 581 -9.82 -6.53 -4.76
C GLY A 581 -8.82 -6.70 -3.61
N ALA A 582 -9.23 -6.35 -2.40
CA ALA A 582 -8.39 -6.50 -1.21
C ALA A 582 -8.12 -7.97 -0.84
N ALA A 583 -9.12 -8.85 -0.96
CA ALA A 583 -8.96 -10.29 -0.74
C ALA A 583 -8.01 -10.90 -1.76
N SER A 584 -8.17 -10.52 -3.04
CA SER A 584 -7.26 -10.94 -4.12
C SER A 584 -5.84 -10.44 -3.89
N ALA A 585 -5.67 -9.17 -3.49
CA ALA A 585 -4.36 -8.61 -3.14
C ALA A 585 -3.66 -9.41 -2.04
N LYS A 586 -4.37 -9.65 -0.94
CA LYS A 586 -3.84 -10.42 0.19
C LYS A 586 -3.44 -11.84 -0.22
N GLN A 587 -4.30 -12.49 -1.00
CA GLN A 587 -4.08 -13.89 -1.38
C GLN A 587 -2.98 -14.02 -2.44
N THR A 588 -2.95 -13.15 -3.45
CA THR A 588 -1.89 -13.09 -4.46
C THR A 588 -0.53 -12.81 -3.83
N MET A 589 -0.46 -11.84 -2.91
CA MET A 589 0.79 -11.53 -2.22
C MET A 589 1.26 -12.71 -1.35
N ASN A 590 0.35 -13.35 -0.63
CA ASN A 590 0.67 -14.56 0.14
C ASN A 590 1.21 -15.68 -0.74
N GLU A 591 0.62 -15.89 -1.91
CA GLU A 591 1.04 -16.92 -2.86
C GLU A 591 2.37 -16.55 -3.52
N ALA A 592 2.55 -15.29 -3.92
CA ALA A 592 3.82 -14.79 -4.45
C ALA A 592 4.97 -14.96 -3.43
N LEU A 593 4.76 -14.59 -2.17
CA LEU A 593 5.75 -14.81 -1.11
C LEU A 593 6.00 -16.30 -0.85
N THR A 594 4.95 -17.13 -0.83
CA THR A 594 5.09 -18.58 -0.63
C THR A 594 5.80 -19.25 -1.81
N THR A 595 5.58 -18.76 -3.03
CA THR A 595 6.26 -19.26 -4.24
C THR A 595 7.70 -18.79 -4.31
N ARG A 596 7.97 -17.57 -3.82
CA ARG A 596 9.32 -16.96 -3.80
C ARG A 596 10.22 -17.56 -2.73
N TYR A 597 9.66 -17.97 -1.58
CA TYR A 597 10.37 -18.52 -0.43
C TYR A 597 9.89 -19.92 -0.08
N SER A 598 10.84 -20.78 0.23
CA SER A 598 10.54 -22.17 0.64
C SER A 598 10.38 -22.35 2.15
N VAL A 599 10.73 -21.35 2.95
CA VAL A 599 10.69 -21.37 4.42
C VAL A 599 10.01 -20.10 4.90
N ASP A 600 9.23 -20.15 5.98
CA ASP A 600 8.46 -18.99 6.46
C ASP A 600 9.29 -18.00 7.27
N MET A 601 10.20 -18.51 8.13
CA MET A 601 11.06 -17.68 8.97
C MET A 601 12.41 -18.36 9.17
N ILE A 602 13.45 -17.56 9.26
CA ILE A 602 14.83 -17.99 9.39
C ILE A 602 15.47 -17.20 10.52
N ALA A 603 16.13 -17.87 11.44
CA ALA A 603 17.12 -17.26 12.32
C ALA A 603 18.49 -17.82 11.95
N ALA A 604 19.48 -16.97 11.73
CA ALA A 604 20.81 -17.39 11.33
C ALA A 604 21.87 -16.54 12.04
N GLY A 605 22.96 -17.18 12.46
CA GLY A 605 24.05 -16.47 13.12
C GLY A 605 25.14 -17.37 13.71
N THR A 606 26.26 -16.73 14.04
CA THR A 606 27.43 -17.42 14.64
C THR A 606 27.20 -17.81 16.10
N ASP A 607 26.42 -17.01 16.84
CA ASP A 607 26.27 -17.14 18.31
C ASP A 607 24.95 -17.81 18.71
N MET A 608 24.28 -18.47 17.74
CA MET A 608 23.04 -19.20 18.04
C MET A 608 23.32 -20.49 18.82
N THR A 609 22.64 -20.62 19.95
CA THR A 609 22.72 -21.83 20.78
C THR A 609 21.54 -22.76 20.59
N GLY A 610 21.75 -24.08 20.76
CA GLY A 610 20.66 -25.06 20.69
C GLY A 610 19.57 -24.83 21.75
N LYS A 611 19.89 -24.18 22.87
CA LYS A 611 18.90 -23.78 23.89
C LYS A 611 17.95 -22.71 23.35
N GLN A 612 18.49 -21.67 22.76
CA GLN A 612 17.68 -20.62 22.13
C GLN A 612 16.83 -21.16 20.97
N ALA A 613 17.42 -22.03 20.14
CA ALA A 613 16.66 -22.70 19.10
C ALA A 613 15.47 -23.50 19.65
N SER A 614 15.69 -24.20 20.77
CA SER A 614 14.65 -24.96 21.49
C SER A 614 13.58 -24.04 22.11
N GLU A 615 13.94 -22.84 22.57
CA GLU A 615 13.02 -21.85 23.10
C GLU A 615 12.21 -21.19 21.96
N ALA A 616 12.85 -20.84 20.87
CA ALA A 616 12.19 -20.29 19.68
C ALA A 616 11.20 -21.29 19.05
N ALA A 617 11.52 -22.58 19.05
CA ALA A 617 10.63 -23.64 18.59
C ALA A 617 9.33 -23.77 19.41
N LYS A 618 9.34 -23.30 20.69
CA LYS A 618 8.16 -23.31 21.57
C LYS A 618 7.31 -22.06 21.48
N VAL A 619 7.72 -21.06 20.71
CA VAL A 619 6.95 -19.83 20.52
C VAL A 619 5.62 -20.20 19.86
N LYS A 620 4.52 -19.71 20.43
CA LYS A 620 3.17 -19.99 19.93
C LYS A 620 3.04 -19.45 18.49
N GLY A 621 2.68 -20.32 17.55
CA GLY A 621 2.63 -20.01 16.13
C GLY A 621 3.77 -20.62 15.31
N VAL A 622 4.85 -21.09 15.94
CA VAL A 622 5.87 -21.92 15.29
C VAL A 622 5.35 -23.36 15.22
N GLN A 623 5.11 -23.86 14.02
CA GLN A 623 4.57 -25.21 13.79
C GLN A 623 5.66 -26.27 13.83
N SER A 624 6.79 -26.00 13.19
CA SER A 624 7.96 -26.89 13.16
C SER A 624 9.23 -26.08 12.91
N SER A 625 10.36 -26.64 13.31
CA SER A 625 11.65 -26.00 13.13
C SER A 625 12.77 -27.04 12.91
N VAL A 626 13.83 -26.62 12.24
CA VAL A 626 15.07 -27.37 12.05
C VAL A 626 16.22 -26.45 12.43
N TYR A 627 17.04 -26.89 13.36
CA TYR A 627 18.29 -26.24 13.79
C TYR A 627 19.46 -27.03 13.21
N ALA A 628 20.33 -26.31 12.48
CA ALA A 628 21.40 -26.94 11.70
C ALA A 628 22.70 -26.14 11.73
N PRO A 629 23.89 -26.79 11.72
CA PRO A 629 25.17 -26.11 11.53
C PRO A 629 25.32 -25.60 10.08
N THR A 630 26.01 -24.50 9.93
CA THR A 630 26.26 -23.88 8.63
C THR A 630 27.74 -23.55 8.41
N ARG A 631 28.11 -23.52 7.14
CA ARG A 631 29.40 -23.00 6.67
C ARG A 631 29.25 -22.27 5.37
N MET A 632 29.81 -21.05 5.29
CA MET A 632 29.93 -20.38 4.02
C MET A 632 31.04 -20.99 3.18
N MET A 633 30.73 -21.36 1.94
CA MET A 633 31.67 -21.97 1.01
C MET A 633 31.49 -21.39 -0.39
N THR A 634 32.53 -21.47 -1.20
CA THR A 634 32.48 -21.11 -2.63
C THR A 634 32.45 -22.38 -3.48
N MET A 635 31.70 -22.32 -4.58
CA MET A 635 31.71 -23.34 -5.61
C MET A 635 31.83 -22.70 -6.98
N LYS A 636 32.31 -23.46 -7.97
CA LYS A 636 32.22 -23.07 -9.36
C LYS A 636 31.05 -23.79 -10.00
N ASP A 637 30.22 -23.07 -10.76
CA ASP A 637 29.20 -23.67 -11.60
C ASP A 637 29.82 -24.32 -12.86
N ALA A 638 29.01 -25.00 -13.66
CA ALA A 638 29.47 -25.67 -14.88
C ALA A 638 30.05 -24.69 -15.94
N ASP A 639 29.73 -23.41 -15.84
CA ASP A 639 30.24 -22.33 -16.68
C ASP A 639 31.53 -21.72 -16.10
N GLY A 640 32.03 -22.22 -14.96
CA GLY A 640 33.23 -21.76 -14.30
C GLY A 640 33.09 -20.51 -13.43
N LYS A 641 31.84 -20.00 -13.27
CA LYS A 641 31.55 -18.85 -12.43
C LYS A 641 31.56 -19.22 -10.96
N SER A 642 32.26 -18.43 -10.13
CA SER A 642 32.27 -18.60 -8.68
C SER A 642 30.95 -18.17 -8.05
N LEU A 643 30.36 -19.02 -7.23
CA LEU A 643 29.12 -18.79 -6.49
C LEU A 643 29.39 -18.95 -5.00
N SER A 644 28.91 -17.98 -4.21
CA SER A 644 28.88 -18.06 -2.75
C SER A 644 27.68 -18.87 -2.31
N VAL A 645 27.91 -19.97 -1.57
CA VAL A 645 26.89 -20.94 -1.19
C VAL A 645 26.94 -21.17 0.32
N LEU A 646 25.79 -21.05 0.98
CA LEU A 646 25.64 -21.46 2.38
C LEU A 646 25.39 -22.97 2.44
N VAL A 647 26.34 -23.73 2.95
CA VAL A 647 26.21 -25.18 3.16
C VAL A 647 25.60 -25.43 4.55
N VAL A 648 24.52 -26.18 4.59
CA VAL A 648 23.71 -26.46 5.79
C VAL A 648 23.69 -27.97 6.04
N GLY A 649 24.10 -28.40 7.23
CA GLY A 649 24.10 -29.82 7.63
C GLY A 649 22.77 -30.22 8.24
N VAL A 650 22.04 -31.17 7.62
CA VAL A 650 20.73 -31.62 8.09
C VAL A 650 20.68 -33.11 8.34
N ASP A 651 19.90 -33.56 9.31
CA ASP A 651 19.69 -34.95 9.65
C ASP A 651 18.67 -35.60 8.68
N GLY A 652 19.03 -35.64 7.38
CA GLY A 652 18.23 -36.23 6.34
C GLY A 652 17.12 -35.33 5.79
N VAL A 653 16.49 -35.77 4.71
CA VAL A 653 15.42 -35.01 4.01
C VAL A 653 14.15 -34.86 4.86
N ASP A 654 13.86 -35.81 5.76
CA ASP A 654 12.64 -35.75 6.58
C ASP A 654 12.63 -34.58 7.56
N ALA A 655 13.79 -34.10 7.99
CA ALA A 655 13.90 -32.89 8.74
C ALA A 655 13.48 -31.66 7.90
N LEU A 656 13.97 -31.59 6.64
CA LEU A 656 13.62 -30.50 5.72
C LEU A 656 12.14 -30.49 5.34
N ARG A 657 11.52 -31.67 5.12
CA ARG A 657 10.07 -31.78 4.78
C ARG A 657 9.16 -31.14 5.82
N LYS A 658 9.62 -31.01 7.07
CA LYS A 658 8.84 -30.34 8.14
C LYS A 658 8.75 -28.84 7.97
N VAL A 659 9.78 -28.21 7.39
CA VAL A 659 9.94 -26.74 7.33
C VAL A 659 9.91 -26.18 5.93
N VAL A 660 10.35 -26.93 4.94
CA VAL A 660 10.36 -26.50 3.52
C VAL A 660 9.01 -26.77 2.86
N ARG A 661 8.48 -25.76 2.17
CA ARG A 661 7.18 -25.84 1.48
C ARG A 661 7.26 -26.49 0.08
N SER A 662 8.48 -26.65 -0.44
CA SER A 662 8.69 -27.29 -1.75
C SER A 662 8.47 -28.80 -1.68
N ASP A 663 8.09 -29.41 -2.80
CA ASP A 663 7.94 -30.86 -2.89
C ASP A 663 9.31 -31.55 -2.88
N LEU A 664 9.60 -32.24 -1.80
CA LEU A 664 10.80 -33.06 -1.62
C LEU A 664 10.51 -34.56 -1.75
N SER A 665 9.39 -34.94 -2.36
CA SER A 665 9.04 -36.36 -2.57
C SER A 665 10.07 -37.03 -3.51
N GLY A 666 10.51 -38.23 -3.13
CA GLY A 666 11.52 -38.96 -3.89
C GLY A 666 12.97 -38.45 -3.77
N VAL A 667 13.20 -37.38 -2.99
CA VAL A 667 14.55 -36.83 -2.73
C VAL A 667 15.13 -37.52 -1.51
N THR A 668 16.42 -37.83 -1.53
CA THR A 668 17.21 -38.38 -0.42
C THR A 668 18.50 -37.57 -0.27
N ILE A 669 18.96 -37.39 0.96
CA ILE A 669 20.27 -36.85 1.30
C ILE A 669 21.06 -38.03 1.88
N ASP A 670 22.22 -38.28 1.28
CA ASP A 670 23.21 -39.27 1.76
C ASP A 670 24.59 -38.60 1.82
N GLY A 671 25.55 -39.29 2.40
CA GLY A 671 26.91 -38.76 2.58
C GLY A 671 27.64 -38.37 1.29
N ASP A 672 27.20 -38.79 0.12
CA ASP A 672 27.80 -38.51 -1.18
C ASP A 672 27.00 -37.47 -2.00
N SER A 673 25.89 -36.96 -1.49
CA SER A 673 24.98 -36.08 -2.23
C SER A 673 24.76 -34.73 -1.55
N VAL A 674 24.48 -33.73 -2.37
CA VAL A 674 24.09 -32.38 -1.94
C VAL A 674 22.81 -31.95 -2.63
N LEU A 675 21.86 -31.43 -1.89
CA LEU A 675 20.69 -30.79 -2.50
C LEU A 675 21.04 -29.33 -2.86
N MET A 676 20.85 -29.01 -4.13
CA MET A 676 21.08 -27.66 -4.68
C MET A 676 19.79 -27.07 -5.22
N PRO A 677 19.56 -25.77 -5.06
CA PRO A 677 18.42 -25.11 -5.69
C PRO A 677 18.56 -25.11 -7.20
N LYS A 678 17.44 -25.18 -7.89
CA LYS A 678 17.41 -25.10 -9.35
C LYS A 678 17.84 -23.71 -9.84
N TYR A 679 17.43 -22.67 -9.12
CA TYR A 679 17.67 -21.28 -9.49
C TYR A 679 18.50 -20.54 -8.44
N SER A 680 19.38 -19.65 -8.90
CA SER A 680 20.14 -18.75 -8.03
C SER A 680 19.20 -17.76 -7.33
N ALA A 681 19.33 -17.61 -6.03
CA ALA A 681 18.53 -16.66 -5.26
C ALA A 681 18.88 -15.20 -5.62
N ALA A 682 20.11 -14.95 -6.08
CA ALA A 682 20.57 -13.61 -6.45
C ALA A 682 20.12 -13.17 -7.86
N THR A 683 20.12 -14.09 -8.84
CA THR A 683 19.89 -13.74 -10.24
C THR A 683 18.59 -14.32 -10.82
N GLY A 684 17.92 -15.24 -10.09
CA GLY A 684 16.73 -15.96 -10.58
C GLY A 684 17.00 -16.92 -11.76
N LYS A 685 18.27 -17.02 -12.22
CA LYS A 685 18.63 -17.88 -13.35
C LYS A 685 18.94 -19.30 -12.90
N ASP A 686 18.77 -20.28 -13.80
CA ASP A 686 19.13 -21.70 -13.54
C ASP A 686 20.62 -21.78 -13.21
N ILE A 687 20.97 -22.59 -12.19
CA ILE A 687 22.37 -22.85 -11.83
C ILE A 687 22.85 -24.06 -12.63
N PRO A 688 23.75 -23.88 -13.60
CA PRO A 688 24.32 -25.01 -14.33
C PRO A 688 25.27 -25.79 -13.37
N LEU A 689 25.01 -27.10 -13.19
CA LEU A 689 25.78 -27.94 -12.27
C LEU A 689 26.40 -29.10 -13.03
N ASP A 690 27.67 -29.39 -12.71
CA ASP A 690 28.39 -30.58 -13.16
C ASP A 690 27.89 -31.86 -12.46
N LYS A 691 28.42 -33.02 -12.90
CA LYS A 691 28.14 -34.32 -12.27
C LYS A 691 28.59 -34.43 -10.81
N SER A 692 29.58 -33.63 -10.45
CA SER A 692 30.09 -33.45 -9.08
C SER A 692 30.44 -31.97 -8.87
N VAL A 693 30.10 -31.47 -7.71
CA VAL A 693 30.35 -30.08 -7.31
C VAL A 693 31.33 -30.09 -6.14
N THR A 694 32.34 -29.24 -6.23
CA THR A 694 33.35 -29.07 -5.17
C THR A 694 33.12 -27.73 -4.48
N PHE A 695 32.88 -27.81 -3.19
CA PHE A 695 32.79 -26.66 -2.30
C PHE A 695 34.14 -26.44 -1.64
N THR A 696 34.61 -25.21 -1.59
CA THR A 696 35.88 -24.80 -0.96
C THR A 696 35.62 -23.76 0.11
N ALA A 697 36.20 -23.96 1.29
CA ALA A 697 36.22 -22.99 2.38
C ALA A 697 37.64 -22.58 2.71
N GLY A 698 37.93 -21.28 2.70
CA GLY A 698 39.27 -20.75 2.94
C GLY A 698 40.20 -20.82 1.72
N ALA A 699 40.94 -19.75 1.47
CA ALA A 699 41.96 -19.56 0.40
C ALA A 699 41.51 -19.22 -1.04
N ALA A 700 40.25 -18.90 -1.29
CA ALA A 700 39.82 -18.44 -2.63
C ALA A 700 40.05 -16.94 -2.88
N GLU A 701 40.42 -16.16 -1.87
CA GLU A 701 40.59 -14.71 -1.99
C GLU A 701 41.94 -14.27 -2.51
N ALA A 702 43.01 -15.05 -2.27
CA ALA A 702 44.32 -14.73 -2.78
C ALA A 702 44.50 -14.92 -4.31
N GLN A 703 43.56 -15.58 -4.99
CA GLN A 703 43.65 -15.83 -6.44
C GLN A 703 42.76 -14.92 -7.30
N ALA A 704 41.75 -14.27 -6.76
CA ALA A 704 40.91 -13.32 -7.49
C ALA A 704 41.61 -11.98 -7.69
N ASP A 705 42.41 -11.54 -6.73
CA ASP A 705 43.23 -10.32 -6.84
C ASP A 705 44.45 -10.48 -7.76
N ALA A 706 44.95 -11.69 -7.99
CA ALA A 706 46.07 -11.95 -8.92
C ALA A 706 45.64 -11.95 -10.41
N ALA A 707 44.36 -12.02 -10.72
CA ALA A 707 43.89 -12.04 -12.09
C ALA A 707 43.54 -10.65 -12.67
N ASN A 708 43.46 -9.61 -11.85
CA ASN A 708 43.08 -8.24 -12.26
C ASN A 708 44.16 -7.17 -12.00
N GLY A 709 45.41 -7.55 -11.75
CA GLY A 709 46.55 -6.62 -11.67
C GLY A 709 47.10 -6.26 -13.05
N PRO A 710 47.57 -5.02 -13.28
CA PRO A 710 48.12 -4.61 -14.58
C PRO A 710 49.41 -5.34 -14.86
N SER A 711 49.53 -5.90 -16.06
CA SER A 711 50.80 -6.47 -16.61
C SER A 711 51.97 -5.49 -16.52
N GLY A 712 52.80 -5.70 -15.54
CA GLY A 712 54.11 -5.06 -15.45
C GLY A 712 55.15 -6.13 -15.10
N ASN A 713 55.97 -6.50 -16.11
CA ASN A 713 57.18 -7.29 -15.94
C ASN A 713 58.05 -6.64 -14.89
N ASP A 714 58.35 -7.35 -13.80
CA ASP A 714 59.73 -7.36 -13.24
C ASP A 714 59.85 -8.57 -12.30
N ALA A 715 60.56 -9.57 -12.80
CA ALA A 715 61.03 -10.74 -12.07
C ALA A 715 62.30 -10.36 -11.28
N ASN A 716 62.24 -10.43 -9.97
CA ASN A 716 63.28 -10.96 -9.07
C ASN A 716 63.07 -10.46 -7.62
N GLY A 717 62.92 -11.39 -6.71
CA GLY A 717 62.94 -11.08 -5.28
C GLY A 717 62.50 -12.27 -4.43
N SER A 718 63.43 -13.10 -4.13
CA SER A 718 63.63 -14.03 -2.97
C SER A 718 62.40 -14.34 -2.05
N ALA A 719 62.01 -15.60 -2.11
CA ALA A 719 61.16 -16.21 -1.09
C ALA A 719 61.91 -16.28 0.27
N GLU A 720 61.46 -15.59 1.29
CA GLU A 720 61.81 -15.88 2.68
C GLU A 720 60.57 -16.37 3.42
N ASN A 721 60.77 -17.55 4.03
CA ASN A 721 59.85 -18.29 4.90
C ASN A 721 59.22 -17.41 5.99
N SER A 722 57.93 -17.31 6.04
CA SER A 722 57.21 -17.05 7.25
C SER A 722 56.33 -18.27 7.60
N ASN A 723 56.79 -19.02 8.58
CA ASN A 723 56.07 -20.05 9.29
C ASN A 723 54.88 -19.41 10.03
N GLY A 724 53.65 -19.53 9.51
CA GLY A 724 52.42 -19.14 10.13
C GLY A 724 51.33 -20.14 9.73
N GLN A 725 50.86 -20.91 10.66
CA GLN A 725 49.79 -21.91 10.69
C GLN A 725 48.89 -21.95 9.47
N SER A 726 49.08 -22.93 8.61
CA SER A 726 48.21 -23.31 7.50
C SER A 726 46.91 -23.83 8.08
N GLY A 727 45.89 -22.96 8.09
CA GLY A 727 44.52 -23.40 8.09
C GLY A 727 44.23 -24.11 6.77
N GLY A 728 44.20 -25.46 6.77
CA GLY A 728 44.03 -26.26 5.56
C GLY A 728 42.74 -25.86 4.82
N THR A 729 42.80 -25.66 3.54
CA THR A 729 41.67 -25.45 2.66
C THR A 729 40.71 -26.64 2.82
N GLN A 730 39.52 -26.40 3.38
CA GLN A 730 38.52 -27.46 3.50
C GLN A 730 37.79 -27.59 2.19
N THR A 731 37.86 -28.76 1.57
CA THR A 731 37.15 -29.05 0.34
C THR A 731 36.16 -30.19 0.52
N LEU A 732 34.97 -30.05 -0.04
CA LEU A 732 33.92 -31.05 -0.03
C LEU A 732 33.43 -31.28 -1.45
N THR A 733 33.58 -32.51 -1.97
CA THR A 733 33.10 -32.84 -3.32
C THR A 733 31.94 -33.80 -3.22
N LEU A 734 30.78 -33.40 -3.76
CA LEU A 734 29.51 -34.14 -3.67
C LEU A 734 28.80 -34.19 -5.02
N LYS A 735 27.87 -35.12 -5.14
CA LYS A 735 27.00 -35.24 -6.32
C LYS A 735 25.78 -34.34 -6.14
N PRO A 736 25.60 -33.33 -6.98
CA PRO A 736 24.47 -32.40 -6.83
C PRO A 736 23.16 -33.08 -7.27
N ARG A 737 22.11 -32.84 -6.48
CA ARG A 737 20.71 -33.14 -6.79
C ARG A 737 19.96 -31.82 -6.88
N LYS A 738 19.57 -31.42 -8.11
CA LYS A 738 18.76 -30.21 -8.29
C LYS A 738 17.35 -30.43 -7.76
N VAL A 739 16.91 -29.55 -6.90
CA VAL A 739 15.56 -29.52 -6.34
C VAL A 739 14.97 -28.12 -6.51
N ASP A 740 13.70 -28.06 -6.84
CA ASP A 740 13.01 -26.78 -7.00
C ASP A 740 12.55 -26.25 -5.62
N TYR A 741 13.52 -25.92 -4.76
CA TYR A 741 13.25 -25.08 -3.63
C TYR A 741 13.76 -23.65 -3.91
N ARG A 742 12.92 -22.71 -3.55
CA ARG A 742 13.15 -21.30 -3.83
C ARG A 742 14.02 -20.63 -2.74
N ARG A 743 14.14 -19.34 -2.77
CA ARG A 743 14.95 -18.53 -1.84
C ARG A 743 14.75 -18.96 -0.40
N ILE A 744 15.83 -19.35 0.29
CA ILE A 744 15.85 -19.63 1.72
C ILE A 744 16.52 -18.48 2.47
N ALA A 745 17.68 -17.99 1.99
CA ALA A 745 18.33 -16.81 2.52
C ALA A 745 18.71 -15.87 1.37
N SER A 746 18.48 -14.57 1.56
CA SER A 746 18.65 -13.56 0.50
C SER A 746 20.11 -13.17 0.25
N ASN A 747 21.00 -13.43 1.20
CA ASN A 747 22.38 -12.95 1.17
C ASN A 747 23.34 -13.89 0.44
N TYR A 748 22.86 -15.02 -0.10
CA TYR A 748 23.69 -16.03 -0.77
C TYR A 748 23.13 -16.36 -2.15
N ALA A 749 24.02 -16.71 -3.09
CA ALA A 749 23.58 -17.16 -4.40
C ALA A 749 22.76 -18.46 -4.33
N ALA A 750 23.10 -19.33 -3.37
CA ALA A 750 22.39 -20.57 -3.12
C ALA A 750 22.54 -21.00 -1.64
N VAL A 751 21.57 -21.77 -1.17
CA VAL A 751 21.67 -22.55 0.08
C VAL A 751 21.71 -24.01 -0.31
N ALA A 752 22.76 -24.74 0.08
CA ALA A 752 22.93 -26.17 -0.21
C ALA A 752 22.73 -27.00 1.06
N PHE A 753 22.00 -28.10 0.95
CA PHE A 753 21.80 -29.01 2.09
C PHE A 753 22.64 -30.29 1.91
N VAL A 754 23.41 -30.61 2.94
CA VAL A 754 24.24 -31.81 3.03
C VAL A 754 23.87 -32.62 4.26
N ASP A 755 24.29 -33.88 4.31
CA ASP A 755 24.13 -34.70 5.49
C ASP A 755 24.90 -34.11 6.68
N ALA A 756 24.32 -34.08 7.90
CA ALA A 756 24.92 -33.49 9.07
C ALA A 756 26.23 -34.17 9.50
N SER A 757 26.46 -35.42 9.06
CA SER A 757 27.71 -36.15 9.31
C SER A 757 28.95 -35.44 8.78
N HIS A 758 28.83 -34.61 7.73
CA HIS A 758 29.95 -33.81 7.21
C HIS A 758 30.45 -32.77 8.23
N PHE A 759 29.59 -32.29 9.13
CA PHE A 759 29.94 -31.38 10.20
C PHE A 759 30.35 -32.09 11.46
N THR A 760 29.73 -33.24 11.80
CA THR A 760 30.00 -33.97 13.04
C THR A 760 31.25 -34.82 12.99
N ASN A 761 31.60 -35.35 11.81
CA ASN A 761 32.80 -36.20 11.61
C ASN A 761 34.08 -35.38 11.31
N GLY A 762 34.05 -34.06 11.50
CA GLY A 762 35.23 -33.20 11.34
C GLY A 762 35.62 -32.85 9.93
N GLY A 763 34.77 -33.17 8.89
CA GLY A 763 35.01 -32.81 7.50
C GLY A 763 34.85 -31.31 7.23
N ILE A 764 33.83 -30.68 7.86
CA ILE A 764 33.56 -29.24 7.77
C ILE A 764 33.45 -28.68 9.19
N LYS A 765 34.16 -27.60 9.47
CA LYS A 765 33.98 -26.85 10.72
C LYS A 765 32.86 -25.82 10.52
N ALA A 766 31.82 -25.88 11.34
CA ALA A 766 30.74 -24.87 11.28
C ALA A 766 31.27 -23.48 11.67
N ASP A 767 30.87 -22.47 10.93
CA ASP A 767 31.09 -21.05 11.26
C ASP A 767 29.84 -20.40 11.90
N GLY A 768 28.68 -21.01 11.76
CA GLY A 768 27.43 -20.55 12.32
C GLY A 768 26.38 -21.63 12.39
N HIS A 769 25.18 -21.22 12.75
CA HIS A 769 24.00 -22.07 12.79
C HIS A 769 22.81 -21.35 12.11
N ILE A 770 21.91 -22.14 11.57
CA ILE A 770 20.64 -21.66 11.01
C ILE A 770 19.49 -22.41 11.68
N MET A 771 18.42 -21.70 11.94
CA MET A 771 17.13 -22.27 12.34
C MET A 771 16.09 -21.93 11.29
N LEU A 772 15.61 -22.95 10.59
CA LEU A 772 14.52 -22.85 9.62
C LEU A 772 13.20 -23.11 10.33
N MET A 773 12.18 -22.29 10.12
CA MET A 773 10.90 -22.41 10.82
C MET A 773 9.72 -22.36 9.85
N ARG A 774 8.74 -23.20 10.13
CA ARG A 774 7.42 -23.15 9.51
C ARG A 774 6.44 -22.50 10.50
N ILE A 775 5.69 -21.52 10.01
CA ILE A 775 4.80 -20.71 10.85
C ILE A 775 3.34 -20.99 10.49
N ASP A 776 2.52 -21.22 11.52
CA ASP A 776 1.07 -21.31 11.44
C ASP A 776 0.45 -20.40 12.52
N ALA A 777 0.46 -19.10 12.25
CA ALA A 777 -0.07 -18.09 13.16
C ALA A 777 -1.60 -18.18 13.25
N GLU A 778 -2.28 -18.46 12.13
CA GLU A 778 -3.74 -18.52 12.04
C GLU A 778 -4.28 -19.74 12.79
N GLY A 779 -3.70 -20.93 12.57
CA GLY A 779 -4.06 -22.14 13.31
C GLY A 779 -3.76 -22.05 14.82
N ALA A 780 -2.77 -21.27 15.20
CA ALA A 780 -2.44 -20.98 16.60
C ALA A 780 -3.31 -19.85 17.22
N GLY A 781 -4.06 -19.08 16.41
CA GLY A 781 -4.86 -17.96 16.89
C GLY A 781 -4.02 -16.80 17.46
N VAL A 782 -2.89 -16.48 16.83
CA VAL A 782 -1.99 -15.37 17.17
C VAL A 782 -1.72 -14.52 15.95
N ALA A 783 -1.40 -13.23 16.14
CA ALA A 783 -1.00 -12.38 15.03
C ALA A 783 0.40 -12.78 14.52
N LEU A 784 0.61 -12.71 13.22
CA LEU A 784 1.89 -13.08 12.60
C LEU A 784 3.04 -12.21 13.11
N ASN A 785 2.77 -10.92 13.32
CA ASN A 785 3.74 -9.99 13.89
C ASN A 785 4.14 -10.33 15.32
N ASP A 786 3.22 -10.87 16.13
CA ASP A 786 3.52 -11.31 17.49
C ASP A 786 4.46 -12.53 17.47
N VAL A 787 4.25 -13.47 16.53
CA VAL A 787 5.16 -14.61 16.35
C VAL A 787 6.56 -14.12 15.98
N PHE A 788 6.66 -13.21 15.01
CA PHE A 788 7.94 -12.64 14.58
C PHE A 788 8.67 -11.95 15.73
N THR A 789 7.99 -11.05 16.43
CA THR A 789 8.54 -10.31 17.57
C THR A 789 8.96 -11.24 18.70
N ASN A 790 8.16 -12.26 19.03
CA ASN A 790 8.50 -13.20 20.10
C ASN A 790 9.71 -14.07 19.74
N VAL A 791 9.85 -14.49 18.47
CA VAL A 791 11.04 -15.20 18.00
C VAL A 791 12.27 -14.29 18.05
N GLN A 792 12.15 -13.03 17.59
CA GLN A 792 13.25 -12.05 17.73
C GLN A 792 13.69 -11.87 19.19
N ASN A 793 12.74 -11.80 20.11
CA ASN A 793 13.02 -11.63 21.54
C ASN A 793 13.82 -12.81 22.13
N VAL A 794 13.62 -14.05 21.63
CA VAL A 794 14.42 -15.20 22.06
C VAL A 794 15.91 -15.02 21.70
N PHE A 795 16.18 -14.46 20.52
CA PHE A 795 17.55 -14.25 20.03
C PHE A 795 18.11 -12.87 20.41
N SER A 796 17.34 -12.04 21.09
CA SER A 796 17.75 -10.68 21.46
C SER A 796 19.01 -10.60 22.34
N ALA A 797 19.39 -11.72 22.99
CA ALA A 797 20.63 -11.82 23.76
C ALA A 797 21.86 -12.26 22.93
N SER A 798 21.68 -12.56 21.64
CA SER A 798 22.74 -13.01 20.73
C SER A 798 22.95 -12.01 19.62
N ALA A 799 24.02 -11.24 19.71
CA ALA A 799 24.33 -10.14 18.82
C ALA A 799 24.55 -10.58 17.36
N GLY A 800 25.01 -11.83 17.17
CA GLY A 800 25.27 -12.38 15.84
C GLY A 800 24.10 -13.15 15.21
N VAL A 801 22.87 -13.09 15.78
CA VAL A 801 21.71 -13.81 15.24
C VAL A 801 20.72 -12.84 14.64
N THR A 802 20.46 -12.99 13.35
CA THR A 802 19.44 -12.22 12.62
C THR A 802 18.22 -13.09 12.35
N VAL A 803 17.02 -12.53 12.58
CA VAL A 803 15.75 -13.19 12.25
C VAL A 803 15.18 -12.51 11.00
N THR A 804 15.05 -13.30 9.94
CA THR A 804 14.63 -12.84 8.61
C THR A 804 13.60 -13.80 8.00
N GLY A 805 13.23 -13.57 6.77
CA GLY A 805 12.37 -14.44 5.98
C GLY A 805 11.06 -13.78 5.54
N PRO A 806 10.24 -14.47 4.77
CA PRO A 806 9.02 -13.93 4.17
C PRO A 806 7.98 -13.46 5.20
N VAL A 807 8.07 -13.92 6.46
CA VAL A 807 7.19 -13.42 7.53
C VAL A 807 7.39 -11.94 7.79
N ALA A 808 8.62 -11.44 7.74
CA ALA A 808 8.91 -10.02 7.92
C ALA A 808 8.29 -9.19 6.78
N GLU A 809 8.51 -9.58 5.53
CA GLU A 809 7.90 -8.95 4.35
C GLU A 809 6.37 -9.05 4.41
N ARG A 810 5.85 -10.23 4.74
CA ARG A 810 4.41 -10.46 4.86
C ARG A 810 3.75 -9.58 5.92
N THR A 811 4.38 -9.39 7.07
CA THR A 811 3.90 -8.50 8.13
C THR A 811 3.82 -7.05 7.64
N GLN A 812 4.81 -6.60 6.91
CA GLN A 812 4.82 -5.26 6.32
C GLN A 812 3.67 -5.08 5.30
N TRP A 813 3.50 -6.05 4.39
CA TRP A 813 2.40 -6.04 3.42
C TRP A 813 1.03 -6.15 4.10
N GLU A 814 0.87 -7.02 5.11
CA GLU A 814 -0.39 -7.12 5.86
C GLU A 814 -0.73 -5.81 6.57
N THR A 815 0.25 -5.14 7.15
CA THR A 815 0.06 -3.84 7.80
C THR A 815 -0.40 -2.78 6.79
N MET A 816 0.23 -2.72 5.63
CA MET A 816 -0.15 -1.81 4.54
C MET A 816 -1.56 -2.13 4.01
N ILE A 817 -1.86 -3.40 3.72
CA ILE A 817 -3.17 -3.85 3.23
C ILE A 817 -4.25 -3.56 4.27
N ASN A 818 -4.00 -3.86 5.56
CA ASN A 818 -4.94 -3.59 6.65
C ASN A 818 -5.20 -2.08 6.83
N GLY A 819 -4.19 -1.24 6.68
CA GLY A 819 -4.33 0.21 6.67
C GLY A 819 -5.21 0.69 5.51
N MET A 820 -4.98 0.20 4.30
CA MET A 820 -5.84 0.46 3.14
C MET A 820 -7.27 -0.06 3.36
N MET A 821 -7.43 -1.26 3.94
CA MET A 821 -8.73 -1.82 4.27
C MET A 821 -9.50 -0.98 5.27
N ALA A 822 -8.86 -0.46 6.30
CA ALA A 822 -9.52 0.43 7.28
C ALA A 822 -10.07 1.69 6.59
N LEU A 823 -9.31 2.29 5.69
CA LEU A 823 -9.77 3.40 4.85
C LEU A 823 -10.97 2.98 3.99
N LEU A 824 -10.85 1.85 3.29
CA LEU A 824 -11.89 1.34 2.40
C LEU A 824 -13.19 1.04 3.15
N VAL A 825 -13.12 0.51 4.38
CA VAL A 825 -14.30 0.33 5.26
C VAL A 825 -14.97 1.67 5.56
N GLY A 826 -14.20 2.73 5.80
CA GLY A 826 -14.73 4.10 5.94
C GLY A 826 -15.46 4.57 4.68
N LEU A 827 -14.89 4.33 3.51
CA LEU A 827 -15.48 4.65 2.21
C LEU A 827 -16.77 3.85 1.95
N ILE A 828 -16.78 2.57 2.32
CA ILE A 828 -17.95 1.69 2.28
C ILE A 828 -19.09 2.26 3.13
N ALA A 829 -18.80 2.68 4.36
CA ALA A 829 -19.80 3.28 5.24
C ALA A 829 -20.47 4.51 4.59
N VAL A 830 -19.68 5.35 3.92
CA VAL A 830 -20.17 6.51 3.17
C VAL A 830 -21.08 6.09 2.01
N ALA A 831 -20.68 5.11 1.21
CA ALA A 831 -21.47 4.60 0.08
C ALA A 831 -22.83 4.01 0.56
N VAL A 832 -22.82 3.25 1.66
CA VAL A 832 -24.02 2.70 2.30
C VAL A 832 -24.94 3.82 2.79
N LEU A 833 -24.39 4.88 3.39
CA LEU A 833 -25.18 6.03 3.83
C LEU A 833 -25.88 6.74 2.67
N ILE A 834 -25.17 6.97 1.55
CA ILE A 834 -25.76 7.56 0.34
C ILE A 834 -26.89 6.68 -0.20
N ALA A 835 -26.66 5.36 -0.29
CA ALA A 835 -27.66 4.39 -0.73
C ALA A 835 -28.89 4.39 0.19
N LEU A 836 -28.71 4.42 1.50
CA LEU A 836 -29.77 4.50 2.50
C LEU A 836 -30.62 5.75 2.34
N VAL A 837 -30.01 6.91 2.14
CA VAL A 837 -30.71 8.19 1.87
C VAL A 837 -31.51 8.09 0.56
N GLY A 838 -30.93 7.49 -0.47
CA GLY A 838 -31.59 7.27 -1.76
C GLY A 838 -32.85 6.40 -1.63
N VAL A 839 -32.74 5.26 -0.94
CA VAL A 839 -33.86 4.33 -0.68
C VAL A 839 -34.93 5.01 0.17
N ALA A 840 -34.56 5.67 1.27
CA ALA A 840 -35.49 6.36 2.15
C ALA A 840 -36.27 7.45 1.41
N ASN A 841 -35.60 8.23 0.53
CA ASN A 841 -36.23 9.24 -0.28
C ASN A 841 -37.24 8.65 -1.26
N THR A 842 -36.87 7.58 -1.95
CA THR A 842 -37.75 6.93 -2.95
C THR A 842 -38.95 6.24 -2.31
N LEU A 843 -38.73 5.57 -1.16
CA LEU A 843 -39.83 4.95 -0.39
C LEU A 843 -40.78 6.02 0.19
N SER A 844 -40.24 7.16 0.65
CA SER A 844 -41.05 8.28 1.14
C SER A 844 -41.98 8.82 0.06
N LEU A 845 -41.45 8.97 -1.16
CA LEU A 845 -42.26 9.39 -2.31
C LEU A 845 -43.32 8.35 -2.66
N SER A 846 -42.93 7.07 -2.68
CA SER A 846 -43.90 5.97 -2.92
C SER A 846 -45.09 6.02 -2.00
N VAL A 847 -44.84 6.33 -0.72
CA VAL A 847 -45.91 6.43 0.31
C VAL A 847 -46.79 7.66 0.01
N ILE A 848 -46.21 8.80 -0.35
CA ILE A 848 -46.98 10.04 -0.63
C ILE A 848 -47.86 9.84 -1.87
N GLU A 849 -47.33 9.29 -2.96
CA GLU A 849 -48.11 9.04 -4.19
C GLU A 849 -49.22 8.01 -4.02
N ARG A 850 -49.06 7.05 -3.10
CA ARG A 850 -50.03 5.97 -2.81
C ARG A 850 -50.81 6.15 -1.54
N THR A 851 -50.87 7.37 -1.01
CA THR A 851 -51.61 7.65 0.23
C THR A 851 -53.08 7.23 0.10
N ARG A 852 -53.70 7.50 -1.04
CA ARG A 852 -55.08 7.11 -1.34
C ARG A 852 -55.26 5.58 -1.50
N GLU A 853 -54.37 4.90 -2.25
CA GLU A 853 -54.40 3.43 -2.38
C GLU A 853 -54.23 2.76 -1.01
N SER A 854 -53.28 3.25 -0.21
CA SER A 854 -53.03 2.74 1.15
C SER A 854 -54.23 2.99 2.09
N ALA A 855 -54.89 4.14 1.95
CA ALA A 855 -56.12 4.48 2.70
C ALA A 855 -57.27 3.57 2.29
N THR A 856 -57.49 3.30 1.01
CA THR A 856 -58.50 2.35 0.49
C THR A 856 -58.25 0.95 1.00
N LEU A 857 -57.00 0.45 0.92
CA LEU A 857 -56.66 -0.88 1.45
C LEU A 857 -56.89 -0.99 2.95
N ARG A 858 -56.65 0.07 3.72
CA ARG A 858 -56.93 0.13 5.15
C ARG A 858 -58.46 0.22 5.44
N ALA A 859 -59.19 0.92 4.61
CA ALA A 859 -60.66 0.99 4.72
C ALA A 859 -61.33 -0.38 4.46
N ILE A 860 -60.72 -1.21 3.58
CA ILE A 860 -61.18 -2.57 3.25
C ILE A 860 -60.69 -3.61 4.31
N GLY A 861 -59.89 -3.18 5.34
CA GLY A 861 -59.51 -4.07 6.45
C GLY A 861 -57.99 -4.37 6.57
N MET A 862 -57.15 -3.76 5.78
CA MET A 862 -55.69 -3.94 5.94
C MET A 862 -55.21 -3.33 7.26
N THR A 863 -54.55 -4.11 8.11
CA THR A 863 -54.00 -3.63 9.38
C THR A 863 -52.77 -2.74 9.21
N ARG A 864 -52.49 -1.88 10.21
CA ARG A 864 -51.28 -1.05 10.26
C ARG A 864 -50.01 -1.89 10.20
N GLY A 865 -50.01 -3.10 10.79
CA GLY A 865 -48.88 -4.03 10.77
C GLY A 865 -48.65 -4.64 9.40
N GLN A 866 -49.71 -5.01 8.67
CA GLN A 866 -49.62 -5.53 7.31
C GLN A 866 -49.07 -4.49 6.31
N LEU A 867 -49.46 -3.21 6.44
CA LEU A 867 -48.94 -2.13 5.62
C LEU A 867 -47.43 -1.90 5.86
N ARG A 868 -47.02 -1.91 7.15
CA ARG A 868 -45.56 -1.81 7.47
C ARG A 868 -44.80 -3.00 6.94
N ARG A 869 -45.28 -4.22 7.07
CA ARG A 869 -44.64 -5.43 6.54
C ARG A 869 -44.55 -5.39 5.00
N SER A 870 -45.59 -4.91 4.32
CA SER A 870 -45.58 -4.79 2.85
C SER A 870 -44.49 -3.82 2.40
N LEU A 871 -44.30 -2.66 3.04
CA LEU A 871 -43.25 -1.71 2.72
C LEU A 871 -41.86 -2.25 3.06
N ALA A 872 -41.73 -2.99 4.16
CA ALA A 872 -40.46 -3.64 4.52
C ALA A 872 -40.08 -4.75 3.51
N VAL A 873 -41.04 -5.56 3.05
CA VAL A 873 -40.82 -6.60 2.04
C VAL A 873 -40.46 -5.94 0.68
N GLU A 874 -41.11 -4.82 0.31
CA GLU A 874 -40.77 -4.04 -0.89
C GLU A 874 -39.31 -3.56 -0.84
N ALA A 875 -38.87 -3.00 0.32
CA ALA A 875 -37.50 -2.55 0.53
C ALA A 875 -36.47 -3.71 0.49
N LEU A 876 -36.78 -4.84 1.13
CA LEU A 876 -35.94 -6.04 1.13
C LEU A 876 -35.77 -6.64 -0.26
N LEU A 877 -36.87 -6.77 -1.02
CA LEU A 877 -36.82 -7.28 -2.39
C LEU A 877 -35.94 -6.42 -3.26
N LEU A 878 -36.11 -5.10 -3.18
CA LEU A 878 -35.28 -4.14 -3.92
C LEU A 878 -33.80 -4.28 -3.54
N SER A 879 -33.52 -4.37 -2.24
CA SER A 879 -32.15 -4.46 -1.73
C SER A 879 -31.47 -5.77 -2.08
N LEU A 880 -32.14 -6.91 -1.87
CA LEU A 880 -31.54 -8.22 -2.11
C LEU A 880 -31.31 -8.48 -3.60
N VAL A 881 -32.30 -8.17 -4.47
CA VAL A 881 -32.14 -8.40 -5.92
C VAL A 881 -31.05 -7.49 -6.50
N SER A 882 -31.08 -6.20 -6.16
CA SER A 882 -30.03 -5.27 -6.60
C SER A 882 -28.68 -5.59 -5.96
N GLY A 883 -28.70 -6.04 -4.71
CA GLY A 883 -27.52 -6.45 -3.97
C GLY A 883 -26.82 -7.66 -4.57
N VAL A 884 -27.54 -8.72 -4.92
CA VAL A 884 -26.96 -9.91 -5.55
C VAL A 884 -26.31 -9.56 -6.89
N VAL A 885 -26.99 -8.77 -7.74
CA VAL A 885 -26.41 -8.31 -8.99
C VAL A 885 -25.20 -7.42 -8.72
N GLY A 886 -25.27 -6.58 -7.68
CA GLY A 886 -24.14 -5.73 -7.25
C GLY A 886 -22.93 -6.53 -6.81
N VAL A 887 -23.13 -7.62 -6.04
CA VAL A 887 -22.04 -8.53 -5.63
C VAL A 887 -21.40 -9.19 -6.84
N VAL A 888 -22.20 -9.71 -7.78
CA VAL A 888 -21.64 -10.35 -8.99
C VAL A 888 -20.80 -9.37 -9.81
N LEU A 889 -21.32 -8.17 -10.05
CA LEU A 889 -20.58 -7.13 -10.80
C LEU A 889 -19.34 -6.66 -10.04
N GLY A 890 -19.49 -6.46 -8.72
CA GLY A 890 -18.40 -6.04 -7.87
C GLY A 890 -17.26 -7.05 -7.83
N THR A 891 -17.58 -8.34 -7.74
CA THR A 891 -16.59 -9.41 -7.81
C THR A 891 -15.87 -9.43 -9.16
N LEU A 892 -16.59 -9.31 -10.28
CA LEU A 892 -15.98 -9.27 -11.61
C LEU A 892 -15.06 -8.06 -11.80
N PHE A 893 -15.49 -6.88 -11.35
CA PHE A 893 -14.65 -5.68 -11.42
C PHE A 893 -13.47 -5.74 -10.45
N GLY A 894 -13.66 -6.33 -9.27
CA GLY A 894 -12.60 -6.58 -8.31
C GLY A 894 -11.53 -7.52 -8.87
N TRP A 895 -11.91 -8.61 -9.50
CA TRP A 895 -10.99 -9.54 -10.17
C TRP A 895 -10.24 -8.88 -11.32
N LEU A 896 -10.94 -8.10 -12.17
CA LEU A 896 -10.29 -7.37 -13.26
C LEU A 896 -9.28 -6.35 -12.72
N GLY A 897 -9.66 -5.56 -11.72
CA GLY A 897 -8.77 -4.61 -11.08
C GLY A 897 -7.54 -5.28 -10.44
N SER A 898 -7.75 -6.41 -9.76
CA SER A 898 -6.67 -7.21 -9.18
C SER A 898 -5.73 -7.75 -10.24
N TYR A 899 -6.27 -8.27 -11.35
CA TYR A 899 -5.45 -8.74 -12.47
C TYR A 899 -4.60 -7.61 -13.05
N MET A 900 -5.17 -6.41 -13.26
CA MET A 900 -4.43 -5.28 -13.80
C MET A 900 -3.28 -4.79 -12.90
N VAL A 901 -3.40 -4.98 -11.59
CA VAL A 901 -2.40 -4.49 -10.61
C VAL A 901 -1.42 -5.57 -10.20
N PHE A 902 -1.91 -6.77 -9.88
CA PHE A 902 -1.10 -7.80 -9.21
C PHE A 902 -0.45 -8.81 -10.16
N SER A 903 -0.89 -8.90 -11.41
CA SER A 903 -0.23 -9.73 -12.42
C SER A 903 1.21 -9.31 -12.74
N LEU A 904 1.62 -8.10 -12.34
CA LEU A 904 3.01 -7.64 -12.38
C LEU A 904 3.90 -8.30 -11.32
N TYR A 905 3.29 -8.79 -10.23
CA TYR A 905 4.01 -9.36 -9.07
C TYR A 905 3.98 -10.89 -9.03
N GLY A 906 3.14 -11.54 -9.82
CA GLY A 906 2.99 -12.99 -9.89
C GLY A 906 1.62 -13.42 -10.39
N ASP A 907 1.31 -14.73 -10.26
CA ASP A 907 0.02 -15.28 -10.64
C ASP A 907 -1.10 -14.71 -9.77
N THR A 908 -2.05 -14.00 -10.40
CA THR A 908 -3.14 -13.35 -9.68
C THR A 908 -4.18 -14.38 -9.23
N VAL A 909 -4.49 -14.40 -7.94
CA VAL A 909 -5.53 -15.26 -7.36
C VAL A 909 -6.88 -14.56 -7.39
N PHE A 910 -7.92 -15.29 -7.80
CA PHE A 910 -9.30 -14.80 -7.93
C PHE A 910 -10.23 -15.41 -6.87
N PRO A 911 -10.14 -14.99 -5.60
CA PRO A 911 -11.00 -15.53 -4.55
C PRO A 911 -12.45 -15.05 -4.69
N PHE A 912 -13.39 -15.88 -4.27
CA PHE A 912 -14.77 -15.47 -4.02
C PHE A 912 -15.04 -15.50 -2.51
N GLU A 913 -15.12 -14.33 -1.92
CA GLU A 913 -15.29 -14.11 -0.48
C GLU A 913 -16.75 -14.27 -0.05
N TRP A 914 -17.19 -15.50 0.24
CA TRP A 914 -18.56 -15.80 0.65
C TRP A 914 -18.98 -15.06 1.91
N ALA A 915 -18.11 -15.01 2.93
CA ALA A 915 -18.38 -14.36 4.21
C ALA A 915 -18.55 -12.85 4.05
N THR A 916 -17.61 -12.19 3.36
CA THR A 916 -17.63 -10.74 3.15
C THR A 916 -18.82 -10.33 2.29
N ASN A 917 -19.09 -11.04 1.18
CA ASN A 917 -20.25 -10.77 0.33
C ASN A 917 -21.57 -11.02 1.07
N GLY A 918 -21.62 -12.02 1.95
CA GLY A 918 -22.76 -12.27 2.84
C GLY A 918 -23.00 -11.11 3.82
N VAL A 919 -21.96 -10.58 4.42
CA VAL A 919 -22.01 -9.39 5.29
C VAL A 919 -22.50 -8.17 4.50
N VAL A 920 -21.98 -7.94 3.30
CA VAL A 920 -22.39 -6.84 2.42
C VAL A 920 -23.88 -6.91 2.10
N LEU A 921 -24.38 -8.07 1.72
CA LEU A 921 -25.81 -8.28 1.48
C LEU A 921 -26.66 -8.10 2.76
N GLY A 922 -26.16 -8.57 3.90
CA GLY A 922 -26.79 -8.38 5.20
C GLY A 922 -26.90 -6.91 5.60
N VAL A 923 -25.82 -6.16 5.42
CA VAL A 923 -25.79 -4.70 5.67
C VAL A 923 -26.74 -3.97 4.73
N ALA A 924 -26.75 -4.31 3.43
CA ALA A 924 -27.67 -3.72 2.46
C ALA A 924 -29.14 -4.00 2.80
N ALA A 925 -29.46 -5.22 3.21
CA ALA A 925 -30.81 -5.59 3.66
C ALA A 925 -31.20 -4.82 4.94
N LEU A 926 -30.33 -4.71 5.92
CA LEU A 926 -30.55 -3.97 7.15
C LEU A 926 -30.75 -2.47 6.86
N ALA A 927 -29.91 -1.89 6.01
CA ALA A 927 -30.01 -0.50 5.58
C ALA A 927 -31.37 -0.23 4.90
N ALA A 928 -31.83 -1.12 4.02
CA ALA A 928 -33.12 -0.99 3.36
C ALA A 928 -34.30 -1.09 4.36
N LEU A 929 -34.20 -1.98 5.33
CA LEU A 929 -35.20 -2.08 6.41
C LEU A 929 -35.26 -0.79 7.24
N LEU A 930 -34.10 -0.25 7.65
CA LEU A 930 -34.02 1.01 8.39
C LEU A 930 -34.58 2.18 7.57
N ALA A 931 -34.24 2.25 6.28
CA ALA A 931 -34.75 3.26 5.35
C ALA A 931 -36.29 3.20 5.20
N SER A 932 -36.88 2.02 5.35
CA SER A 932 -38.35 1.83 5.26
C SER A 932 -39.13 2.32 6.48
N VAL A 933 -38.48 2.47 7.65
CA VAL A 933 -39.18 2.78 8.93
C VAL A 933 -39.87 4.15 8.91
N ALA A 934 -39.17 5.18 8.46
CA ALA A 934 -39.68 6.55 8.42
C ALA A 934 -40.88 6.70 7.46
N PRO A 935 -40.80 6.22 6.19
CA PRO A 935 -41.93 6.20 5.26
C PRO A 935 -43.13 5.40 5.79
N ALA A 936 -42.82 4.21 6.35
CA ALA A 936 -43.90 3.35 6.92
C ALA A 936 -44.62 4.01 8.09
N ARG A 937 -43.91 4.73 8.97
CA ARG A 937 -44.53 5.52 10.04
C ARG A 937 -45.44 6.62 9.48
N ARG A 938 -45.05 7.31 8.41
CA ARG A 938 -45.88 8.34 7.75
C ARG A 938 -47.12 7.72 7.12
N ALA A 939 -46.99 6.62 6.37
CA ALA A 939 -48.15 5.92 5.74
C ALA A 939 -49.21 5.48 6.74
N VAL A 940 -48.80 5.09 7.94
CA VAL A 940 -49.74 4.61 9.01
C VAL A 940 -50.38 5.77 9.75
N LYS A 941 -49.76 6.94 9.82
CA LYS A 941 -50.23 8.11 10.62
C LYS A 941 -51.40 8.83 9.97
N THR A 942 -51.53 8.81 8.64
CA THR A 942 -52.65 9.48 7.93
C THR A 942 -53.95 8.68 8.10
N PRO A 943 -55.02 9.28 8.62
CA PRO A 943 -56.32 8.62 8.75
C PRO A 943 -56.89 8.29 7.36
N PRO A 944 -57.56 7.13 7.19
CA PRO A 944 -58.17 6.77 5.90
C PRO A 944 -59.22 7.78 5.40
N VAL A 945 -59.97 8.33 6.28
CA VAL A 945 -61.05 9.30 5.97
C VAL A 945 -60.47 10.61 5.40
N GLU A 946 -59.39 11.12 6.01
CA GLU A 946 -58.71 12.35 5.61
C GLU A 946 -58.01 12.20 4.24
N ALA A 947 -57.36 11.03 4.04
CA ALA A 947 -56.70 10.69 2.81
C ALA A 947 -57.65 10.45 1.61
N LEU A 948 -58.89 10.11 1.88
CA LEU A 948 -59.95 9.94 0.86
C LEU A 948 -60.73 11.23 0.60
N ALA A 949 -60.72 12.18 1.56
CA ALA A 949 -61.45 13.45 1.48
C ALA A 949 -60.64 14.59 0.77
N GLU A 950 -59.32 14.49 0.72
CA GLU A 950 -58.45 15.46 0.00
C GLU A 950 -58.45 15.28 -1.53
N ALA A 951 -59.51 14.75 -2.11
CA ALA A 951 -59.62 14.50 -3.54
C ALA A 951 -60.14 15.71 -4.35
#